data_77fc2d6a2f6c46ac58e2d60a52cf9987
#
_entry.id   77fc2d6a2f6c46ac58e2d60a52cf9987
#
_cell.length_a   1.000
_cell.length_b   1.000
_cell.length_c   1.000
_cell.angle_alpha   90.00
_cell.angle_beta   90.00
_cell.angle_gamma   90.00
#
_symmetry.space_group_name_H-M   'P 1'
#
loop_
_entity.id
_entity.type
_entity.pdbx_description
1 polymer ?
#
loop_
_entity_poly.entity_id
_entity_poly.type
_entity_poly.pdbx_seq_one_letter_code
_entity_poly.pdbx_strand_id
1 'polypeptide(L)'
;LENIRSKGPLLVIVIGLALFAFIAGDAWKVLQPHQSQDVGEVNGESISAQDFQALVEEYTEVIKFSSGNSALSDEQTNQIKDEVWRTYVNNKLIEKEAKKLGLVVSKAEIQAIINAGVHPMLQQTPFRNPQTGAFDKDMLKKFLVDYSKMNKAQMPSQYAEYYESMYKFWSFLEKSLIQARLQEKYQALITKSLFSNPVEAQDAFDARVEQSDLLLAAVPYSSIVDSTIVIKDSDLKAAYDKKKEQFKQYVETRNIKFIDVQVTASAEDRAALQKEMEEYTEQLTANPSDYTTFIRSTGSEAPYTDLFYTTKSLPADVTARLDSVAVGGVFGPYYNVSDNTLNSFKKLATAAMPDSIEFRQIQVVAEDAEKTKTLADSIYNAIKGGASFAEVAKKYGQTGEPTWISSANYEGAQIDGDNLKYITAVTTLGQNELTNLALGQANVILQVTNKKAVKDKYKVAVIKRPVEFSKETYSKAYNEFSQFIAANNTLEKMIANAEDAGYKLLDRADLYSSEHGIGGIRGTKDALKWAFEAKAGEVSGLYECGESDRMLVVGVASIVPEGYRPLALVKDQLRAEILRDKKAEKIMADMKAANATSFEQYKNMANAVSDSVKHVTFSAPAYIPALRSSEPLVGAYASIAEVNKLSAPITVSYTHLTLP
;
A
#
# COMPACT_ATOMS: atom_id res chain seq x y z
N LEU A 1 -29.05 21.26 -68.33
CA LEU A 1 -30.08 21.18 -67.28
C LEU A 1 -31.22 20.21 -67.59
N GLU A 2 -31.65 20.10 -68.89
CA GLU A 2 -32.71 19.19 -69.34
C GLU A 2 -32.35 17.68 -69.16
N ASN A 3 -31.12 17.29 -69.38
CA ASN A 3 -30.61 15.89 -69.18
C ASN A 3 -30.59 15.43 -67.75
N ILE A 4 -30.66 16.34 -66.77
CA ILE A 4 -30.70 15.98 -65.33
C ILE A 4 -32.15 15.78 -64.90
N ARG A 5 -33.10 16.51 -65.51
CA ARG A 5 -34.55 16.41 -65.22
C ARG A 5 -35.16 15.10 -65.69
N SER A 6 -34.69 14.54 -66.83
CA SER A 6 -35.16 13.25 -67.34
C SER A 6 -34.69 12.05 -66.58
N LYS A 7 -33.63 12.20 -65.78
CA LYS A 7 -33.05 11.13 -64.92
C LYS A 7 -33.37 11.29 -63.41
N GLY A 8 -34.32 12.21 -63.11
CA GLY A 8 -34.77 12.45 -61.72
C GLY A 8 -35.17 11.18 -60.93
N PRO A 9 -35.98 10.29 -61.51
CA PRO A 9 -36.34 9.03 -60.84
C PRO A 9 -35.16 8.13 -60.57
N LEU A 10 -34.14 8.06 -61.42
CA LEU A 10 -32.95 7.29 -61.28
C LEU A 10 -32.05 7.84 -60.14
N LEU A 11 -31.99 9.16 -60.03
CA LEU A 11 -31.23 9.84 -58.95
C LEU A 11 -31.86 9.58 -57.58
N VAL A 12 -33.20 9.62 -57.49
CA VAL A 12 -33.93 9.30 -56.26
C VAL A 12 -33.73 7.84 -55.84
N ILE A 13 -33.70 6.91 -56.79
CA ILE A 13 -33.42 5.49 -56.52
C ILE A 13 -31.98 5.28 -56.02
N VAL A 14 -31.00 5.96 -56.64
CA VAL A 14 -29.59 5.84 -56.21
C VAL A 14 -29.36 6.43 -54.82
N ILE A 15 -29.96 7.61 -54.55
CA ILE A 15 -29.87 8.21 -53.20
C ILE A 15 -30.64 7.36 -52.18
N GLY A 16 -31.80 6.82 -52.53
CA GLY A 16 -32.57 5.92 -51.65
C GLY A 16 -31.81 4.63 -51.33
N LEU A 17 -31.16 4.03 -52.33
CA LEU A 17 -30.31 2.85 -52.12
C LEU A 17 -29.05 3.18 -51.28
N ALA A 18 -28.43 4.33 -51.50
CA ALA A 18 -27.29 4.76 -50.68
C ALA A 18 -27.70 5.01 -49.23
N LEU A 19 -28.85 5.66 -49.00
CA LEU A 19 -29.37 5.89 -47.64
C LEU A 19 -29.78 4.57 -46.96
N PHE A 20 -30.41 3.68 -47.73
CA PHE A 20 -30.77 2.35 -47.25
C PHE A 20 -29.54 1.51 -46.90
N ALA A 21 -28.49 1.54 -47.73
CA ALA A 21 -27.21 0.85 -47.45
C ALA A 21 -26.52 1.41 -46.20
N PHE A 22 -26.60 2.74 -46.00
CA PHE A 22 -26.07 3.39 -44.80
C PHE A 22 -26.83 2.99 -43.54
N ILE A 23 -28.17 3.07 -43.57
CA ILE A 23 -29.04 2.67 -42.46
C ILE A 23 -28.95 1.16 -42.19
N ALA A 24 -28.91 0.33 -43.24
CA ALA A 24 -28.72 -1.12 -43.10
C ALA A 24 -27.32 -1.46 -42.56
N GLY A 25 -26.29 -0.71 -42.93
CA GLY A 25 -24.94 -0.87 -42.42
C GLY A 25 -24.83 -0.51 -40.92
N ASP A 26 -25.51 0.56 -40.50
CA ASP A 26 -25.56 0.93 -39.07
C ASP A 26 -26.44 -0.02 -38.26
N ALA A 27 -27.59 -0.45 -38.82
CA ALA A 27 -28.44 -1.48 -38.19
C ALA A 27 -27.71 -2.83 -38.08
N TRP A 28 -26.85 -3.19 -39.07
CA TRP A 28 -26.04 -4.39 -39.04
C TRP A 28 -24.95 -4.32 -37.97
N LYS A 29 -24.32 -3.15 -37.75
CA LYS A 29 -23.37 -2.93 -36.64
C LYS A 29 -24.03 -3.03 -35.28
N VAL A 30 -25.27 -2.57 -35.13
CA VAL A 30 -26.06 -2.67 -33.89
C VAL A 30 -26.54 -4.10 -33.65
N LEU A 31 -26.76 -4.90 -34.71
CA LEU A 31 -27.19 -6.31 -34.65
C LEU A 31 -26.01 -7.29 -34.53
N GLN A 32 -24.77 -6.87 -34.80
CA GLN A 32 -23.60 -7.69 -34.41
C GLN A 32 -23.59 -7.75 -32.90
N PRO A 33 -23.53 -8.97 -32.28
CA PRO A 33 -23.27 -9.05 -30.87
C PRO A 33 -21.97 -8.28 -30.61
N HIS A 34 -22.07 -7.24 -29.79
CA HIS A 34 -20.87 -6.58 -29.27
C HIS A 34 -20.04 -7.71 -28.69
N GLN A 35 -18.86 -7.98 -29.27
CA GLN A 35 -17.91 -8.85 -28.60
C GLN A 35 -17.75 -8.22 -27.23
N SER A 36 -18.33 -8.85 -26.21
CA SER A 36 -18.10 -8.46 -24.83
C SER A 36 -16.59 -8.51 -24.66
N GLN A 37 -15.96 -7.36 -24.49
CA GLN A 37 -14.54 -7.33 -24.18
C GLN A 37 -14.42 -7.95 -22.79
N ASP A 38 -13.91 -9.17 -22.74
CA ASP A 38 -13.66 -9.83 -21.48
C ASP A 38 -12.44 -9.20 -20.82
N VAL A 39 -12.54 -8.89 -19.54
CA VAL A 39 -11.42 -8.38 -18.74
C VAL A 39 -10.43 -9.50 -18.43
N GLY A 40 -10.94 -10.71 -18.30
CA GLY A 40 -10.13 -11.88 -18.01
C GLY A 40 -10.96 -13.14 -17.87
N GLU A 41 -10.29 -14.26 -17.61
CA GLU A 41 -10.88 -15.57 -17.47
C GLU A 41 -10.34 -16.26 -16.20
N VAL A 42 -11.19 -16.90 -15.44
CA VAL A 42 -10.83 -17.68 -14.26
C VAL A 42 -11.35 -19.10 -14.43
N ASN A 43 -10.47 -20.07 -14.61
CA ASN A 43 -10.85 -21.50 -14.78
C ASN A 43 -11.87 -21.77 -15.91
N GLY A 44 -11.80 -21.06 -17.02
CA GLY A 44 -12.71 -21.22 -18.15
C GLY A 44 -14.00 -20.38 -18.03
N GLU A 45 -14.13 -19.55 -17.01
CA GLU A 45 -15.25 -18.59 -16.86
C GLU A 45 -14.72 -17.16 -17.10
N SER A 46 -15.17 -16.55 -18.19
CA SER A 46 -14.85 -15.13 -18.50
C SER A 46 -15.69 -14.17 -17.66
N ILE A 47 -15.12 -12.99 -17.39
CA ILE A 47 -15.86 -11.84 -16.87
C ILE A 47 -15.86 -10.72 -17.90
N SER A 48 -17.04 -10.20 -18.24
CA SER A 48 -17.17 -9.07 -19.16
C SER A 48 -16.66 -7.78 -18.54
N ALA A 49 -16.23 -6.82 -19.39
CA ALA A 49 -15.81 -5.51 -18.92
C ALA A 49 -16.94 -4.77 -18.17
N GLN A 50 -18.19 -4.97 -18.58
CA GLN A 50 -19.34 -4.38 -17.91
C GLN A 50 -19.56 -4.93 -16.51
N ASP A 51 -19.51 -6.27 -16.34
CA ASP A 51 -19.69 -6.91 -15.04
C ASP A 51 -18.53 -6.55 -14.07
N PHE A 52 -17.31 -6.51 -14.60
CA PHE A 52 -16.15 -6.11 -13.82
C PHE A 52 -16.25 -4.65 -13.38
N GLN A 53 -16.65 -3.75 -14.29
CA GLN A 53 -16.84 -2.34 -13.96
C GLN A 53 -17.92 -2.15 -12.89
N ALA A 54 -19.00 -2.93 -12.92
CA ALA A 54 -20.04 -2.88 -11.89
C ALA A 54 -19.50 -3.30 -10.51
N LEU A 55 -18.63 -4.31 -10.45
CA LEU A 55 -17.96 -4.69 -9.20
C LEU A 55 -17.02 -3.59 -8.69
N VAL A 56 -16.27 -2.95 -9.60
CA VAL A 56 -15.38 -1.82 -9.25
C VAL A 56 -16.18 -0.64 -8.72
N GLU A 57 -17.32 -0.32 -9.33
CA GLU A 57 -18.20 0.75 -8.86
C GLU A 57 -18.80 0.44 -7.48
N GLU A 58 -19.32 -0.79 -7.28
CA GLU A 58 -19.84 -1.22 -5.97
C GLU A 58 -18.78 -1.07 -4.87
N TYR A 59 -17.55 -1.53 -5.15
CA TYR A 59 -16.44 -1.44 -4.19
C TYR A 59 -16.01 0.02 -3.95
N THR A 60 -15.96 0.83 -5.00
CA THR A 60 -15.61 2.26 -4.93
C THR A 60 -16.59 3.03 -4.05
N GLU A 61 -17.90 2.79 -4.19
CA GLU A 61 -18.93 3.42 -3.36
C GLU A 61 -18.77 3.05 -1.87
N VAL A 62 -18.42 1.80 -1.60
CA VAL A 62 -18.15 1.31 -0.23
C VAL A 62 -16.92 2.01 0.38
N ILE A 63 -15.84 2.17 -0.40
CA ILE A 63 -14.63 2.87 0.08
C ILE A 63 -14.91 4.35 0.32
N LYS A 64 -15.61 5.04 -0.59
CA LYS A 64 -16.01 6.44 -0.41
C LYS A 64 -16.86 6.63 0.85
N PHE A 65 -17.84 5.76 1.05
CA PHE A 65 -18.70 5.81 2.23
C PHE A 65 -17.92 5.58 3.53
N SER A 66 -17.04 4.59 3.56
CA SER A 66 -16.28 4.23 4.77
C SER A 66 -15.17 5.23 5.12
N SER A 67 -14.55 5.85 4.11
CA SER A 67 -13.49 6.85 4.30
C SER A 67 -14.00 8.27 4.50
N GLY A 68 -15.27 8.54 4.14
CA GLY A 68 -15.84 9.90 4.09
C GLY A 68 -15.29 10.75 2.94
N ASN A 69 -14.50 10.16 2.04
CA ASN A 69 -13.87 10.86 0.92
C ASN A 69 -14.71 10.69 -0.35
N SER A 70 -15.20 11.78 -0.92
CA SER A 70 -15.99 11.75 -2.16
C SER A 70 -15.15 11.63 -3.43
N ALA A 71 -13.88 12.06 -3.40
CA ALA A 71 -12.96 12.00 -4.53
C ALA A 71 -11.82 11.00 -4.25
N LEU A 72 -11.54 10.14 -5.23
CA LEU A 72 -10.41 9.22 -5.20
C LEU A 72 -9.40 9.63 -6.27
N SER A 73 -8.12 9.48 -5.97
CA SER A 73 -7.06 9.65 -6.97
C SER A 73 -7.06 8.51 -7.98
N ASP A 74 -6.40 8.72 -9.12
CA ASP A 74 -6.22 7.66 -10.14
C ASP A 74 -5.50 6.44 -9.57
N GLU A 75 -4.51 6.65 -8.71
CA GLU A 75 -3.79 5.59 -8.02
C GLU A 75 -4.71 4.77 -7.12
N GLN A 76 -5.54 5.42 -6.30
CA GLN A 76 -6.53 4.74 -5.46
C GLN A 76 -7.54 3.95 -6.30
N THR A 77 -7.97 4.53 -7.44
CA THR A 77 -8.88 3.85 -8.37
C THR A 77 -8.23 2.61 -8.99
N ASN A 78 -6.95 2.66 -9.34
CA ASN A 78 -6.21 1.51 -9.84
C ASN A 78 -6.03 0.43 -8.76
N GLN A 79 -5.71 0.81 -7.52
CA GLN A 79 -5.64 -0.13 -6.39
C GLN A 79 -6.98 -0.82 -6.14
N ILE A 80 -8.09 -0.10 -6.26
CA ILE A 80 -9.44 -0.69 -6.15
C ILE A 80 -9.68 -1.72 -7.25
N LYS A 81 -9.34 -1.42 -8.51
CA LYS A 81 -9.49 -2.38 -9.61
C LYS A 81 -8.68 -3.66 -9.36
N ASP A 82 -7.47 -3.52 -8.88
CA ASP A 82 -6.59 -4.64 -8.58
C ASP A 82 -7.13 -5.50 -7.42
N GLU A 83 -7.65 -4.85 -6.36
CA GLU A 83 -8.28 -5.55 -5.24
C GLU A 83 -9.56 -6.28 -5.65
N VAL A 84 -10.39 -5.64 -6.46
CA VAL A 84 -11.63 -6.24 -7.00
C VAL A 84 -11.29 -7.45 -7.87
N TRP A 85 -10.28 -7.35 -8.74
CA TRP A 85 -9.84 -8.48 -9.55
C TRP A 85 -9.33 -9.63 -8.69
N ARG A 86 -8.45 -9.36 -7.74
CA ARG A 86 -7.92 -10.38 -6.82
C ARG A 86 -9.02 -11.07 -6.03
N THR A 87 -9.96 -10.29 -5.49
CA THR A 87 -11.10 -10.81 -4.73
C THR A 87 -12.01 -11.66 -5.62
N TYR A 88 -12.31 -11.20 -6.83
CA TYR A 88 -13.10 -11.93 -7.81
C TYR A 88 -12.47 -13.29 -8.14
N VAL A 89 -11.17 -13.31 -8.47
CA VAL A 89 -10.44 -14.56 -8.76
C VAL A 89 -10.49 -15.52 -7.59
N ASN A 90 -10.17 -15.03 -6.38
CA ASN A 90 -10.18 -15.86 -5.17
C ASN A 90 -11.57 -16.45 -4.89
N ASN A 91 -12.61 -15.62 -4.97
CA ASN A 91 -13.99 -16.07 -4.76
C ASN A 91 -14.41 -17.12 -5.78
N LYS A 92 -14.09 -16.93 -7.06
CA LYS A 92 -14.40 -17.91 -8.12
C LYS A 92 -13.69 -19.23 -7.93
N LEU A 93 -12.43 -19.22 -7.50
CA LEU A 93 -11.67 -20.42 -7.19
C LEU A 93 -12.29 -21.19 -6.02
N ILE A 94 -12.61 -20.49 -4.93
CA ILE A 94 -13.24 -21.09 -3.74
C ILE A 94 -14.66 -21.61 -4.05
N GLU A 95 -15.48 -20.83 -4.76
CA GLU A 95 -16.83 -21.23 -5.16
C GLU A 95 -16.82 -22.52 -5.98
N LYS A 96 -15.91 -22.64 -6.94
CA LYS A 96 -15.78 -23.83 -7.78
C LYS A 96 -15.45 -25.08 -6.96
N GLU A 97 -14.47 -24.98 -6.07
CA GLU A 97 -14.08 -26.11 -5.21
C GLU A 97 -15.14 -26.40 -4.15
N ALA A 98 -15.71 -25.38 -3.53
CA ALA A 98 -16.80 -25.54 -2.57
C ALA A 98 -18.03 -26.23 -3.19
N LYS A 99 -18.39 -25.86 -4.44
CA LYS A 99 -19.49 -26.49 -5.18
C LYS A 99 -19.24 -27.96 -5.45
N LYS A 100 -18.01 -28.36 -5.81
CA LYS A 100 -17.65 -29.79 -5.98
C LYS A 100 -17.81 -30.59 -4.69
N LEU A 101 -17.56 -29.97 -3.55
CA LEU A 101 -17.66 -30.59 -2.22
C LEU A 101 -19.06 -30.47 -1.60
N GLY A 102 -20.02 -29.84 -2.30
CA GLY A 102 -21.36 -29.61 -1.78
C GLY A 102 -21.41 -28.60 -0.62
N LEU A 103 -20.38 -27.76 -0.44
CA LEU A 103 -20.37 -26.74 0.59
C LEU A 103 -21.26 -25.56 0.16
N VAL A 104 -22.18 -25.20 1.04
CA VAL A 104 -23.09 -24.06 0.85
C VAL A 104 -23.15 -23.24 2.14
N VAL A 105 -23.44 -21.96 2.01
CA VAL A 105 -23.71 -21.06 3.14
C VAL A 105 -25.20 -20.77 3.18
N SER A 106 -25.85 -21.17 4.26
CA SER A 106 -27.30 -20.97 4.44
C SER A 106 -27.60 -19.58 4.98
N LYS A 107 -28.81 -19.08 4.71
CA LYS A 107 -29.31 -17.83 5.32
C LYS A 107 -29.28 -17.88 6.86
N ALA A 108 -29.57 -19.05 7.43
CA ALA A 108 -29.54 -19.24 8.89
C ALA A 108 -28.12 -19.07 9.48
N GLU A 109 -27.09 -19.53 8.77
CA GLU A 109 -25.69 -19.30 9.18
C GLU A 109 -25.33 -17.82 9.20
N ILE A 110 -25.68 -17.08 8.16
CA ILE A 110 -25.40 -15.62 8.09
C ILE A 110 -26.19 -14.90 9.19
N GLN A 111 -27.45 -15.25 9.40
CA GLN A 111 -28.25 -14.67 10.47
C GLN A 111 -27.65 -14.97 11.87
N ALA A 112 -27.09 -16.16 12.06
CA ALA A 112 -26.40 -16.50 13.30
C ALA A 112 -25.14 -15.65 13.52
N ILE A 113 -24.34 -15.40 12.47
CA ILE A 113 -23.15 -14.54 12.51
C ILE A 113 -23.55 -13.10 12.86
N ILE A 114 -24.60 -12.57 12.22
CA ILE A 114 -25.11 -11.22 12.50
C ILE A 114 -25.65 -11.13 13.93
N ASN A 115 -26.39 -12.14 14.40
CA ASN A 115 -26.93 -12.17 15.75
C ASN A 115 -25.84 -12.25 16.83
N ALA A 116 -24.76 -12.99 16.57
CA ALA A 116 -23.62 -13.09 17.47
C ALA A 116 -22.84 -11.75 17.55
N GLY A 117 -22.78 -11.00 16.44
CA GLY A 117 -22.22 -9.65 16.39
C GLY A 117 -20.71 -9.55 16.59
N VAL A 118 -19.99 -10.67 16.66
CA VAL A 118 -18.55 -10.70 16.99
C VAL A 118 -17.63 -10.78 15.76
N HIS A 119 -18.19 -10.95 14.58
CA HIS A 119 -17.39 -11.07 13.35
C HIS A 119 -16.63 -9.75 13.08
N PRO A 120 -15.31 -9.78 12.73
CA PRO A 120 -14.51 -8.57 12.54
C PRO A 120 -15.10 -7.58 11.53
N MET A 121 -15.69 -8.06 10.44
CA MET A 121 -16.34 -7.22 9.43
C MET A 121 -17.53 -6.43 9.99
N LEU A 122 -18.27 -6.99 10.94
CA LEU A 122 -19.40 -6.30 11.59
C LEU A 122 -18.92 -5.16 12.50
N GLN A 123 -17.74 -5.32 13.10
CA GLN A 123 -17.15 -4.28 13.96
C GLN A 123 -16.70 -3.02 13.20
N GLN A 124 -16.64 -3.08 11.88
CA GLN A 124 -16.27 -1.94 11.03
C GLN A 124 -17.48 -1.20 10.45
N THR A 125 -18.69 -1.62 10.81
CA THR A 125 -19.92 -1.00 10.30
C THR A 125 -20.32 0.26 11.11
N PRO A 126 -21.14 1.17 10.55
CA PRO A 126 -21.70 2.29 11.29
C PRO A 126 -22.76 1.86 12.33
N PHE A 127 -23.19 0.60 12.32
CA PHE A 127 -24.20 0.07 13.26
C PHE A 127 -23.55 -0.32 14.59
N ARG A 128 -23.12 0.67 15.36
CA ARG A 128 -22.44 0.49 16.66
C ARG A 128 -23.24 1.10 17.80
N ASN A 129 -23.26 0.39 18.91
CA ASN A 129 -23.80 0.95 20.15
C ASN A 129 -22.91 2.11 20.61
N PRO A 130 -23.44 3.32 20.78
CA PRO A 130 -22.65 4.49 21.16
C PRO A 130 -21.92 4.37 22.51
N GLN A 131 -22.42 3.50 23.42
CA GLN A 131 -21.84 3.31 24.74
C GLN A 131 -20.73 2.27 24.78
N THR A 132 -20.87 1.18 23.99
CA THR A 132 -19.94 0.05 24.02
C THR A 132 -18.99 0.03 22.84
N GLY A 133 -19.32 0.76 21.76
CA GLY A 133 -18.59 0.73 20.48
C GLY A 133 -18.74 -0.59 19.71
N ALA A 134 -19.45 -1.57 20.24
CA ALA A 134 -19.67 -2.86 19.61
C ALA A 134 -20.80 -2.82 18.56
N PHE A 135 -20.78 -3.75 17.62
CA PHE A 135 -21.86 -3.91 16.64
C PHE A 135 -23.22 -4.14 17.33
N ASP A 136 -24.22 -3.43 16.85
CA ASP A 136 -25.60 -3.49 17.36
C ASP A 136 -26.56 -3.96 16.26
N LYS A 137 -26.99 -5.21 16.39
CA LYS A 137 -27.94 -5.84 15.44
C LYS A 137 -29.31 -5.17 15.41
N ASP A 138 -29.73 -4.55 16.53
CA ASP A 138 -31.05 -3.93 16.60
C ASP A 138 -31.02 -2.56 15.88
N MET A 139 -29.90 -1.85 15.91
CA MET A 139 -29.68 -0.67 15.07
C MET A 139 -29.73 -1.02 13.60
N LEU A 140 -29.03 -2.11 13.18
CA LEU A 140 -29.08 -2.59 11.81
C LEU A 140 -30.51 -2.95 11.40
N LYS A 141 -31.23 -3.73 12.22
CA LYS A 141 -32.60 -4.13 11.95
C LYS A 141 -33.52 -2.92 11.81
N LYS A 142 -33.42 -1.96 12.70
CA LYS A 142 -34.17 -0.70 12.61
C LYS A 142 -33.88 0.03 11.31
N PHE A 143 -32.60 0.18 10.97
CA PHE A 143 -32.19 0.83 9.72
C PHE A 143 -32.81 0.14 8.50
N LEU A 144 -32.75 -1.18 8.40
CA LEU A 144 -33.30 -1.93 7.24
C LEU A 144 -34.82 -1.78 7.15
N VAL A 145 -35.52 -1.77 8.28
CA VAL A 145 -36.97 -1.54 8.32
C VAL A 145 -37.30 -0.11 7.88
N ASP A 146 -36.58 0.87 8.39
CA ASP A 146 -36.78 2.27 8.07
C ASP A 146 -36.49 2.54 6.58
N TYR A 147 -35.37 2.00 6.06
CA TYR A 147 -35.03 2.08 4.63
C TYR A 147 -36.10 1.47 3.73
N SER A 148 -36.65 0.30 4.09
CA SER A 148 -37.69 -0.38 3.29
C SER A 148 -39.01 0.40 3.20
N LYS A 149 -39.28 1.28 4.17
CA LYS A 149 -40.49 2.12 4.22
C LYS A 149 -40.27 3.55 3.73
N MET A 150 -39.02 3.88 3.40
CA MET A 150 -38.62 5.24 3.05
C MET A 150 -39.20 5.70 1.72
N ASN A 151 -39.89 6.85 1.72
CA ASN A 151 -40.31 7.51 0.49
C ASN A 151 -39.23 8.54 0.08
N LYS A 152 -38.33 8.13 -0.81
CA LYS A 152 -37.19 8.96 -1.26
C LYS A 152 -37.62 10.31 -1.88
N ALA A 153 -38.82 10.37 -2.49
CA ALA A 153 -39.31 11.60 -3.13
C ALA A 153 -39.76 12.69 -2.12
N GLN A 154 -39.94 12.33 -0.88
CA GLN A 154 -40.40 13.24 0.19
C GLN A 154 -39.30 13.67 1.17
N MET A 155 -38.06 13.22 0.93
CA MET A 155 -36.91 13.54 1.79
C MET A 155 -35.96 14.54 1.11
N PRO A 156 -35.23 15.36 1.90
CA PRO A 156 -34.11 16.13 1.35
C PRO A 156 -33.10 15.17 0.69
N SER A 157 -32.59 15.54 -0.51
CA SER A 157 -31.72 14.69 -1.33
C SER A 157 -30.50 14.15 -0.56
N GLN A 158 -29.87 14.96 0.25
CA GLN A 158 -28.69 14.59 1.06
C GLN A 158 -28.97 13.43 2.03
N TYR A 159 -30.16 13.42 2.67
CA TYR A 159 -30.55 12.32 3.54
C TYR A 159 -30.87 11.05 2.76
N ALA A 160 -31.57 11.18 1.63
CA ALA A 160 -31.89 10.06 0.77
C ALA A 160 -30.62 9.40 0.23
N GLU A 161 -29.63 10.17 -0.22
CA GLU A 161 -28.33 9.70 -0.68
C GLU A 161 -27.52 9.00 0.41
N TYR A 162 -27.49 9.56 1.62
CA TYR A 162 -26.83 8.94 2.76
C TYR A 162 -27.41 7.57 3.11
N TYR A 163 -28.74 7.46 3.19
CA TYR A 163 -29.41 6.18 3.47
C TYR A 163 -29.18 5.17 2.34
N GLU A 164 -29.16 5.61 1.10
CA GLU A 164 -28.84 4.77 -0.06
C GLU A 164 -27.41 4.22 0.03
N SER A 165 -26.44 5.08 0.31
CA SER A 165 -25.04 4.70 0.44
C SER A 165 -24.83 3.71 1.60
N MET A 166 -25.51 3.95 2.73
CA MET A 166 -25.49 3.04 3.88
C MET A 166 -26.10 1.67 3.54
N TYR A 167 -27.19 1.65 2.75
CA TYR A 167 -27.80 0.40 2.30
C TYR A 167 -26.89 -0.37 1.33
N LYS A 168 -26.27 0.32 0.37
CA LYS A 168 -25.28 -0.27 -0.55
C LYS A 168 -24.08 -0.84 0.23
N PHE A 169 -23.58 -0.09 1.20
CA PHE A 169 -22.52 -0.57 2.08
C PHE A 169 -22.91 -1.86 2.81
N TRP A 170 -24.12 -1.89 3.41
CA TRP A 170 -24.60 -3.11 4.09
C TRP A 170 -24.77 -4.29 3.11
N SER A 171 -25.37 -4.05 1.94
CA SER A 171 -25.57 -5.09 0.93
C SER A 171 -24.25 -5.72 0.46
N PHE A 172 -23.23 -4.88 0.25
CA PHE A 172 -21.87 -5.34 -0.07
C PHE A 172 -21.27 -6.16 1.08
N LEU A 173 -21.41 -5.69 2.30
CA LEU A 173 -20.88 -6.39 3.48
C LEU A 173 -21.56 -7.74 3.69
N GLU A 174 -22.87 -7.86 3.48
CA GLU A 174 -23.60 -9.12 3.56
C GLU A 174 -23.12 -10.12 2.50
N LYS A 175 -22.90 -9.68 1.25
CA LYS A 175 -22.28 -10.52 0.21
C LYS A 175 -20.88 -10.97 0.63
N SER A 176 -20.07 -10.05 1.17
CA SER A 176 -18.72 -10.34 1.64
C SER A 176 -18.70 -11.33 2.81
N LEU A 177 -19.66 -11.25 3.74
CA LEU A 177 -19.83 -12.22 4.83
C LEU A 177 -20.15 -13.63 4.31
N ILE A 178 -20.98 -13.74 3.26
CA ILE A 178 -21.30 -15.03 2.63
C ILE A 178 -20.02 -15.65 2.04
N GLN A 179 -19.23 -14.86 1.32
CA GLN A 179 -17.98 -15.32 0.72
C GLN A 179 -16.94 -15.70 1.78
N ALA A 180 -16.77 -14.86 2.80
CA ALA A 180 -15.87 -15.15 3.92
C ALA A 180 -16.26 -16.45 4.63
N ARG A 181 -17.57 -16.66 4.87
CA ARG A 181 -18.06 -17.89 5.50
C ARG A 181 -17.83 -19.12 4.63
N LEU A 182 -18.01 -19.01 3.31
CA LEU A 182 -17.73 -20.11 2.39
C LEU A 182 -16.24 -20.46 2.41
N GLN A 183 -15.38 -19.47 2.39
CA GLN A 183 -13.93 -19.63 2.50
C GLN A 183 -13.52 -20.29 3.83
N GLU A 184 -14.08 -19.83 4.95
CA GLU A 184 -13.85 -20.45 6.26
C GLU A 184 -14.24 -21.94 6.29
N LYS A 185 -15.41 -22.29 5.71
CA LYS A 185 -15.87 -23.69 5.63
C LYS A 185 -14.90 -24.52 4.81
N TYR A 186 -14.46 -24.02 3.67
CA TYR A 186 -13.50 -24.70 2.80
C TYR A 186 -12.15 -24.89 3.50
N GLN A 187 -11.61 -23.86 4.10
CA GLN A 187 -10.36 -23.92 4.86
C GLN A 187 -10.46 -24.84 6.07
N ALA A 188 -11.59 -24.78 6.81
CA ALA A 188 -11.82 -25.64 7.95
C ALA A 188 -11.90 -27.13 7.55
N LEU A 189 -12.47 -27.44 6.38
CA LEU A 189 -12.49 -28.80 5.87
C LEU A 189 -11.07 -29.32 5.64
N ILE A 190 -10.22 -28.55 4.98
CA ILE A 190 -8.82 -28.91 4.72
C ILE A 190 -8.06 -29.03 6.04
N THR A 191 -8.11 -28.01 6.89
CA THR A 191 -7.37 -27.96 8.15
C THR A 191 -7.78 -29.10 9.10
N LYS A 192 -9.09 -29.40 9.19
CA LYS A 192 -9.60 -30.47 10.05
C LYS A 192 -9.41 -31.87 9.44
N SER A 193 -9.07 -31.99 8.16
CA SER A 193 -8.63 -33.24 7.58
C SER A 193 -7.20 -33.61 7.94
N LEU A 194 -6.42 -32.61 8.36
CA LEU A 194 -5.07 -32.78 8.86
C LEU A 194 -5.14 -32.99 10.40
N PHE A 195 -5.16 -34.22 10.81
CA PHE A 195 -5.12 -34.56 12.23
C PHE A 195 -3.87 -35.39 12.54
N SER A 196 -3.19 -35.03 13.61
CA SER A 196 -2.08 -35.83 14.13
C SER A 196 -2.62 -36.99 14.96
N ASN A 197 -2.00 -38.14 14.82
CA ASN A 197 -2.26 -39.27 15.69
C ASN A 197 -1.25 -39.26 16.87
N PRO A 198 -1.48 -40.06 17.93
CA PRO A 198 -0.57 -40.13 19.08
C PRO A 198 0.89 -40.48 18.74
N VAL A 199 1.09 -41.30 17.68
CA VAL A 199 2.45 -41.69 17.24
C VAL A 199 3.17 -40.50 16.64
N GLU A 200 2.52 -39.80 15.67
CA GLU A 200 3.09 -38.58 15.08
C GLU A 200 3.34 -37.48 16.14
N ALA A 201 2.44 -37.35 17.12
CA ALA A 201 2.63 -36.40 18.22
C ALA A 201 3.83 -36.77 19.10
N GLN A 202 4.05 -38.07 19.38
CA GLN A 202 5.21 -38.56 20.11
C GLN A 202 6.48 -38.34 19.30
N ASP A 203 6.50 -38.72 18.03
CA ASP A 203 7.66 -38.52 17.14
C ASP A 203 8.05 -37.03 17.04
N ALA A 204 7.05 -36.14 16.90
CA ALA A 204 7.28 -34.69 16.88
C ALA A 204 7.80 -34.13 18.21
N PHE A 205 7.34 -34.70 19.33
CA PHE A 205 7.85 -34.36 20.66
C PHE A 205 9.29 -34.83 20.82
N ASP A 206 9.59 -36.11 20.52
CA ASP A 206 10.92 -36.68 20.62
C ASP A 206 11.90 -35.94 19.70
N ALA A 207 11.52 -35.67 18.47
CA ALA A 207 12.31 -34.85 17.51
C ALA A 207 12.68 -33.46 18.04
N ARG A 208 11.91 -32.92 18.97
CA ARG A 208 12.15 -31.61 19.58
C ARG A 208 12.92 -31.66 20.87
N VAL A 209 12.74 -32.68 21.69
CA VAL A 209 13.30 -32.76 23.03
C VAL A 209 14.55 -33.62 23.11
N GLU A 210 14.70 -34.63 22.24
CA GLU A 210 15.91 -35.43 22.14
C GLU A 210 17.05 -34.57 21.60
N GLN A 211 18.11 -34.47 22.37
CA GLN A 211 19.26 -33.62 22.07
C GLN A 211 20.55 -34.45 22.03
N SER A 212 21.40 -34.08 21.10
CA SER A 212 22.73 -34.66 20.95
C SER A 212 23.81 -33.59 21.00
N ASP A 213 24.91 -33.87 21.67
CA ASP A 213 26.13 -33.08 21.58
C ASP A 213 27.06 -33.73 20.56
N LEU A 214 27.53 -32.94 19.60
CA LEU A 214 28.33 -33.42 18.48
C LEU A 214 29.73 -32.81 18.49
N LEU A 215 30.71 -33.64 18.18
CA LEU A 215 32.00 -33.21 17.68
C LEU A 215 32.00 -33.42 16.17
N LEU A 216 32.33 -32.41 15.41
CA LEU A 216 32.40 -32.50 13.96
C LEU A 216 33.71 -31.99 13.41
N ALA A 217 34.16 -32.63 12.32
CA ALA A 217 35.26 -32.18 11.48
C ALA A 217 34.69 -32.02 10.06
N ALA A 218 34.91 -30.88 9.45
CA ALA A 218 34.37 -30.58 8.12
C ALA A 218 35.46 -29.98 7.22
N VAL A 219 35.42 -30.33 5.95
CA VAL A 219 36.25 -29.69 4.91
C VAL A 219 35.35 -28.80 4.06
N PRO A 220 35.53 -27.47 4.12
CA PRO A 220 34.71 -26.54 3.36
C PRO A 220 34.94 -26.68 1.86
N TYR A 221 33.88 -26.51 1.03
CA TYR A 221 34.00 -26.54 -0.44
C TYR A 221 34.89 -25.42 -0.97
N SER A 222 35.03 -24.31 -0.26
CA SER A 222 35.96 -23.22 -0.57
C SER A 222 37.44 -23.62 -0.53
N SER A 223 37.78 -24.76 0.11
CA SER A 223 39.14 -25.31 0.10
C SER A 223 39.57 -25.83 -1.27
N ILE A 224 38.60 -26.11 -2.16
CA ILE A 224 38.88 -26.52 -3.54
C ILE A 224 38.71 -25.29 -4.45
N VAL A 225 39.78 -24.94 -5.17
CA VAL A 225 39.76 -23.80 -6.12
C VAL A 225 38.86 -24.14 -7.30
N ASP A 226 37.94 -23.24 -7.67
CA ASP A 226 36.94 -23.45 -8.73
C ASP A 226 37.56 -23.83 -10.08
N SER A 227 38.69 -23.20 -10.43
CA SER A 227 39.37 -23.44 -11.69
C SER A 227 39.97 -24.87 -11.84
N THR A 228 40.06 -25.61 -10.73
CA THR A 228 40.50 -27.02 -10.74
C THR A 228 39.41 -28.00 -11.11
N ILE A 229 38.16 -27.54 -11.12
CA ILE A 229 36.97 -28.35 -11.41
C ILE A 229 36.53 -28.11 -12.85
N VAL A 230 36.58 -29.14 -13.68
CA VAL A 230 36.11 -29.07 -15.08
C VAL A 230 34.65 -29.45 -15.12
N ILE A 231 33.80 -28.53 -15.61
CA ILE A 231 32.39 -28.75 -15.88
C ILE A 231 32.20 -28.75 -17.41
N LYS A 232 31.74 -29.88 -17.94
CA LYS A 232 31.50 -30.07 -19.37
C LYS A 232 30.03 -29.74 -19.70
N ASP A 233 29.74 -29.40 -20.94
CA ASP A 233 28.37 -29.19 -21.41
C ASP A 233 27.50 -30.46 -21.26
N SER A 234 28.10 -31.65 -21.30
CA SER A 234 27.43 -32.91 -21.01
C SER A 234 26.94 -32.99 -19.56
N ASP A 235 27.70 -32.43 -18.60
CA ASP A 235 27.32 -32.41 -17.19
C ASP A 235 26.11 -31.47 -16.97
N LEU A 236 26.14 -30.31 -17.61
CA LEU A 236 25.02 -29.35 -17.58
C LEU A 236 23.75 -29.94 -18.17
N LYS A 237 23.86 -30.63 -19.31
CA LYS A 237 22.72 -31.29 -19.95
C LYS A 237 22.17 -32.42 -19.08
N ALA A 238 23.01 -33.26 -18.50
CA ALA A 238 22.59 -34.33 -17.62
C ALA A 238 21.89 -33.81 -16.34
N ALA A 239 22.44 -32.73 -15.72
CA ALA A 239 21.82 -32.08 -14.57
C ALA A 239 20.48 -31.43 -14.93
N TYR A 240 20.38 -30.80 -16.09
CA TYR A 240 19.14 -30.22 -16.59
C TYR A 240 18.07 -31.31 -16.80
N ASP A 241 18.41 -32.38 -17.51
CA ASP A 241 17.46 -33.47 -17.80
C ASP A 241 16.96 -34.14 -16.50
N LYS A 242 17.82 -34.29 -15.50
CA LYS A 242 17.47 -34.83 -14.18
C LYS A 242 16.52 -33.92 -13.40
N LYS A 243 16.67 -32.58 -13.56
CA LYS A 243 15.91 -31.58 -12.80
C LYS A 243 14.86 -30.86 -13.64
N LYS A 244 14.57 -31.34 -14.84
CA LYS A 244 13.73 -30.68 -15.84
C LYS A 244 12.38 -30.20 -15.29
N GLU A 245 11.74 -31.01 -14.45
CA GLU A 245 10.45 -30.65 -13.82
C GLU A 245 10.54 -29.44 -12.90
N GLN A 246 11.70 -29.15 -12.29
CA GLN A 246 11.92 -27.96 -11.47
C GLN A 246 11.98 -26.68 -12.31
N PHE A 247 12.26 -26.81 -13.61
CA PHE A 247 12.34 -25.69 -14.55
C PHE A 247 11.08 -25.51 -15.38
N LYS A 248 9.98 -26.17 -15.00
CA LYS A 248 8.69 -25.98 -15.65
C LYS A 248 8.08 -24.66 -15.21
N GLN A 249 7.67 -23.87 -16.20
CA GLN A 249 6.87 -22.66 -15.99
C GLN A 249 5.53 -22.78 -16.67
N TYR A 250 4.51 -22.18 -16.07
CA TYR A 250 3.12 -22.36 -16.45
C TYR A 250 2.54 -21.18 -17.23
N VAL A 251 3.34 -20.12 -17.40
CA VAL A 251 2.97 -18.92 -18.16
C VAL A 251 4.19 -18.38 -18.89
N GLU A 252 3.95 -17.66 -19.98
CA GLU A 252 5.02 -16.95 -20.69
C GLU A 252 5.56 -15.81 -19.82
N THR A 253 6.88 -15.60 -19.84
CA THR A 253 7.56 -14.47 -19.20
C THR A 253 8.46 -13.73 -20.19
N ARG A 254 8.79 -12.48 -19.85
CA ARG A 254 9.71 -11.64 -20.60
C ARG A 254 10.94 -11.32 -19.78
N ASN A 255 12.11 -11.38 -20.39
CA ASN A 255 13.30 -10.74 -19.84
C ASN A 255 13.47 -9.41 -20.55
N ILE A 256 13.52 -8.33 -19.79
CA ILE A 256 13.62 -6.98 -20.33
C ILE A 256 14.85 -6.27 -19.77
N LYS A 257 15.33 -5.29 -20.53
CA LYS A 257 16.24 -4.26 -20.06
C LYS A 257 15.52 -2.93 -20.17
N PHE A 258 15.72 -2.04 -19.22
CA PHE A 258 15.04 -0.77 -19.24
C PHE A 258 15.92 0.35 -18.70
N ILE A 259 15.62 1.58 -19.09
CA ILE A 259 16.23 2.79 -18.55
C ILE A 259 15.13 3.59 -17.90
N ASP A 260 15.33 3.95 -16.62
CA ASP A 260 14.46 4.80 -15.82
C ASP A 260 15.17 6.12 -15.56
N VAL A 261 14.60 7.22 -16.03
CA VAL A 261 15.13 8.57 -15.85
C VAL A 261 14.20 9.33 -14.92
N GLN A 262 14.66 9.57 -13.70
CA GLN A 262 13.95 10.43 -12.76
C GLN A 262 14.38 11.88 -12.97
N VAL A 263 13.42 12.76 -13.22
CA VAL A 263 13.65 14.21 -13.32
C VAL A 263 13.69 14.81 -11.93
N THR A 264 14.74 15.52 -11.62
CA THR A 264 14.91 16.23 -10.34
C THR A 264 15.18 17.72 -10.60
N ALA A 265 14.95 18.54 -9.58
CA ALA A 265 15.22 19.97 -9.69
C ALA A 265 16.68 20.27 -10.09
N SER A 266 16.85 21.08 -11.12
CA SER A 266 18.15 21.53 -11.60
C SER A 266 18.82 22.50 -10.59
N ALA A 267 20.06 22.88 -10.86
CA ALA A 267 20.75 23.90 -10.08
C ALA A 267 20.06 25.27 -10.21
N GLU A 268 19.55 25.56 -11.39
CA GLU A 268 18.79 26.78 -11.70
C GLU A 268 17.45 26.80 -10.94
N ASP A 269 16.71 25.68 -10.92
CA ASP A 269 15.46 25.54 -10.17
C ASP A 269 15.68 25.78 -8.67
N ARG A 270 16.73 25.16 -8.13
CA ARG A 270 17.11 25.33 -6.71
C ARG A 270 17.51 26.77 -6.38
N ALA A 271 18.27 27.43 -7.27
CA ALA A 271 18.68 28.82 -7.08
C ALA A 271 17.48 29.76 -7.17
N ALA A 272 16.55 29.52 -8.07
CA ALA A 272 15.32 30.29 -8.19
C ALA A 272 14.45 30.18 -6.92
N LEU A 273 14.23 28.94 -6.44
CA LEU A 273 13.49 28.69 -5.21
C LEU A 273 14.21 29.30 -3.98
N GLN A 274 15.54 29.21 -3.91
CA GLN A 274 16.32 29.81 -2.82
C GLN A 274 16.09 31.32 -2.75
N LYS A 275 16.16 32.01 -3.89
CA LYS A 275 15.90 33.45 -3.97
C LYS A 275 14.48 33.81 -3.55
N GLU A 276 13.49 33.07 -4.03
CA GLU A 276 12.09 33.27 -3.65
C GLU A 276 11.89 33.09 -2.14
N MET A 277 12.52 32.05 -1.56
CA MET A 277 12.45 31.80 -0.12
C MET A 277 13.18 32.86 0.73
N GLU A 278 14.24 33.45 0.23
CA GLU A 278 14.91 34.59 0.88
C GLU A 278 13.95 35.77 0.94
N GLU A 279 13.29 36.12 -0.16
CA GLU A 279 12.28 37.19 -0.22
C GLU A 279 11.11 36.93 0.74
N TYR A 280 10.59 35.69 0.80
CA TYR A 280 9.54 35.31 1.74
C TYR A 280 10.02 35.37 3.21
N THR A 281 11.27 35.03 3.46
CA THR A 281 11.86 35.07 4.80
C THR A 281 12.00 36.50 5.29
N GLU A 282 12.37 37.43 4.40
CA GLU A 282 12.39 38.88 4.70
C GLU A 282 10.99 39.42 5.01
N GLN A 283 9.97 39.05 4.21
CA GLN A 283 8.59 39.44 4.46
C GLN A 283 8.06 38.83 5.77
N LEU A 284 8.42 37.60 6.10
CA LEU A 284 8.08 36.96 7.37
C LEU A 284 8.72 37.70 8.55
N THR A 285 9.92 38.21 8.36
CA THR A 285 10.65 39.03 9.37
C THR A 285 9.96 40.37 9.58
N ALA A 286 9.45 40.99 8.53
CA ALA A 286 8.75 42.27 8.56
C ALA A 286 7.37 42.25 9.24
N ASN A 287 6.91 41.12 9.77
CA ASN A 287 5.61 40.92 10.42
C ASN A 287 4.39 41.18 9.50
N PRO A 288 4.00 40.22 8.68
CA PRO A 288 2.78 40.33 7.89
C PRO A 288 1.57 40.66 8.77
N SER A 289 0.64 41.47 8.29
CA SER A 289 -0.57 41.83 9.00
C SER A 289 -1.52 40.67 9.19
N ASP A 290 -1.48 39.67 8.27
CA ASP A 290 -2.25 38.45 8.30
C ASP A 290 -1.37 37.28 7.86
N TYR A 291 -0.92 36.47 8.83
CA TYR A 291 -0.08 35.30 8.61
C TYR A 291 -0.79 34.21 7.80
N THR A 292 -2.10 34.04 7.95
CA THR A 292 -2.87 33.01 7.23
C THR A 292 -2.85 33.28 5.72
N THR A 293 -3.18 34.51 5.33
CA THR A 293 -3.14 34.93 3.93
C THR A 293 -1.72 34.94 3.37
N PHE A 294 -0.76 35.43 4.16
CA PHE A 294 0.64 35.48 3.73
C PHE A 294 1.20 34.08 3.48
N ILE A 295 1.13 33.16 4.43
CA ILE A 295 1.66 31.80 4.28
C ILE A 295 1.01 31.09 3.09
N ARG A 296 -0.31 31.24 2.91
CA ARG A 296 -1.00 30.69 1.73
C ARG A 296 -0.46 31.26 0.41
N SER A 297 -0.16 32.56 0.37
CA SER A 297 0.36 33.21 -0.84
C SER A 297 1.76 32.74 -1.22
N THR A 298 2.55 32.19 -0.28
CA THR A 298 3.87 31.63 -0.56
C THR A 298 3.84 30.24 -1.21
N GLY A 299 2.66 29.63 -1.35
CA GLY A 299 2.54 28.25 -1.82
C GLY A 299 3.10 27.22 -0.82
N SER A 300 3.12 27.56 0.47
CA SER A 300 3.59 26.65 1.53
C SER A 300 2.70 25.41 1.65
N GLU A 301 3.31 24.23 1.72
CA GLU A 301 2.61 22.97 2.05
C GLU A 301 2.12 22.92 3.50
N ALA A 302 2.75 23.70 4.38
CA ALA A 302 2.34 23.81 5.77
C ALA A 302 1.37 25.01 5.93
N PRO A 303 0.06 24.78 6.15
CA PRO A 303 -0.88 25.87 6.37
C PRO A 303 -0.63 26.49 7.75
N TYR A 304 -0.82 27.80 7.86
CA TYR A 304 -0.81 28.48 9.14
C TYR A 304 -2.21 28.51 9.76
N THR A 305 -2.26 28.09 11.01
CA THR A 305 -3.46 28.23 11.86
C THR A 305 -3.09 29.00 13.13
N ASP A 306 -3.89 30.00 13.51
CA ASP A 306 -3.61 30.87 14.65
C ASP A 306 -3.92 30.18 16.00
N LEU A 307 -3.24 29.04 16.24
CA LEU A 307 -3.34 28.25 17.47
C LEU A 307 -1.97 28.01 18.08
N PHE A 308 -1.96 27.63 19.34
CA PHE A 308 -0.79 27.14 20.05
C PHE A 308 -0.69 25.62 19.95
N TYR A 309 0.46 25.12 19.55
CA TYR A 309 0.74 23.70 19.36
C TYR A 309 1.82 23.18 20.30
N THR A 310 1.72 21.93 20.71
CA THR A 310 2.84 21.24 21.36
C THR A 310 3.93 20.92 20.35
N THR A 311 5.16 20.66 20.82
CA THR A 311 6.26 20.23 19.94
C THR A 311 5.98 18.95 19.16
N LYS A 312 5.06 18.11 19.64
CA LYS A 312 4.68 16.86 18.95
C LYS A 312 3.91 17.09 17.64
N SER A 313 3.24 18.21 17.53
CA SER A 313 2.38 18.55 16.39
C SER A 313 3.05 19.52 15.42
N LEU A 314 4.23 20.01 15.75
CA LEU A 314 5.07 20.80 14.85
C LEU A 314 5.98 19.89 14.02
N PRO A 315 6.38 20.29 12.80
CA PRO A 315 7.38 19.57 12.02
C PRO A 315 8.66 19.32 12.83
N ALA A 316 9.23 18.12 12.71
CA ALA A 316 10.37 17.70 13.50
C ALA A 316 11.61 18.58 13.30
N ASP A 317 11.82 19.05 12.08
CA ASP A 317 12.90 19.95 11.71
C ASP A 317 12.74 21.36 12.32
N VAL A 318 11.50 21.87 12.41
CA VAL A 318 11.15 23.11 13.13
C VAL A 318 11.37 22.91 14.63
N THR A 319 10.85 21.82 15.19
CA THR A 319 10.99 21.51 16.63
C THR A 319 12.45 21.46 17.07
N ALA A 320 13.31 20.82 16.28
CA ALA A 320 14.74 20.72 16.57
C ALA A 320 15.48 22.08 16.64
N ARG A 321 14.90 23.14 16.04
CA ARG A 321 15.48 24.48 15.97
C ARG A 321 14.76 25.51 16.85
N LEU A 322 13.64 25.13 17.40
CA LEU A 322 12.72 26.05 18.10
C LEU A 322 13.35 26.76 19.30
N ASP A 323 14.23 26.06 20.03
CA ASP A 323 14.91 26.62 21.21
C ASP A 323 16.03 27.61 20.84
N SER A 324 16.56 27.53 19.62
CA SER A 324 17.58 28.44 19.10
C SER A 324 17.00 29.77 18.62
N VAL A 325 15.66 29.91 18.53
CA VAL A 325 14.99 31.09 18.00
C VAL A 325 14.20 31.77 19.12
N ALA A 326 14.50 33.07 19.34
CA ALA A 326 13.76 33.90 20.27
C ALA A 326 12.32 34.14 19.78
N VAL A 327 11.38 34.46 20.66
CA VAL A 327 10.03 34.89 20.28
C VAL A 327 10.13 36.15 19.39
N GLY A 328 9.45 36.15 18.28
CA GLY A 328 9.53 37.15 17.22
C GLY A 328 10.68 36.94 16.22
N GLY A 329 11.59 36.00 16.49
CA GLY A 329 12.70 35.65 15.61
C GLY A 329 12.28 34.74 14.45
N VAL A 330 13.07 34.81 13.38
CA VAL A 330 12.92 34.00 12.16
C VAL A 330 14.14 33.11 11.98
N PHE A 331 13.95 31.89 11.49
CA PHE A 331 15.01 30.96 11.10
C PHE A 331 14.78 30.48 9.67
N GLY A 332 15.80 30.54 8.85
CA GLY A 332 15.78 30.10 7.46
C GLY A 332 16.27 31.18 6.47
N PRO A 333 16.19 30.87 5.15
CA PRO A 333 15.80 29.59 4.61
C PRO A 333 16.81 28.46 4.84
N TYR A 334 16.36 27.24 5.04
CA TYR A 334 17.19 26.04 5.18
C TYR A 334 16.61 24.85 4.45
N TYR A 335 17.50 24.02 3.91
CA TYR A 335 17.09 22.79 3.21
C TYR A 335 16.89 21.63 4.18
N ASN A 336 15.74 20.97 4.09
CA ASN A 336 15.43 19.75 4.81
C ASN A 336 15.57 18.54 3.87
N VAL A 337 16.60 17.73 4.11
CA VAL A 337 16.94 16.55 3.29
C VAL A 337 15.86 15.46 3.41
N SER A 338 15.17 15.39 4.56
CA SER A 338 14.23 14.27 4.84
C SER A 338 13.01 14.26 3.93
N ASP A 339 12.56 15.43 3.50
CA ASP A 339 11.37 15.61 2.68
C ASP A 339 11.59 16.46 1.42
N ASN A 340 12.86 16.75 1.10
CA ASN A 340 13.28 17.53 -0.06
C ASN A 340 12.59 18.90 -0.14
N THR A 341 12.56 19.64 0.99
CA THR A 341 11.91 20.96 1.07
C THR A 341 12.88 22.06 1.47
N LEU A 342 12.58 23.29 1.08
CA LEU A 342 13.23 24.50 1.55
C LEU A 342 12.28 25.23 2.52
N ASN A 343 12.74 25.47 3.75
CA ASN A 343 11.89 25.89 4.86
C ASN A 343 12.38 27.19 5.50
N SER A 344 11.43 28.00 5.97
CA SER A 344 11.65 29.11 6.90
C SER A 344 10.53 29.13 7.93
N PHE A 345 10.84 29.52 9.16
CA PHE A 345 9.78 29.67 10.16
C PHE A 345 10.03 30.86 11.09
N LYS A 346 8.94 31.38 11.65
CA LYS A 346 8.94 32.41 12.67
C LYS A 346 8.27 31.91 13.94
N LYS A 347 8.94 32.06 15.06
CA LYS A 347 8.40 31.79 16.39
C LYS A 347 7.61 33.00 16.87
N LEU A 348 6.29 32.96 16.72
CA LEU A 348 5.41 34.08 17.03
C LEU A 348 5.18 34.25 18.53
N ALA A 349 4.97 33.17 19.26
CA ALA A 349 4.72 33.18 20.70
C ALA A 349 5.09 31.85 21.35
N THR A 350 5.33 31.91 22.65
CA THR A 350 5.43 30.73 23.54
C THR A 350 4.55 30.98 24.76
N ALA A 351 3.77 30.01 25.18
CA ALA A 351 2.92 30.11 26.35
C ALA A 351 2.83 28.77 27.09
N ALA A 352 2.88 28.82 28.41
CA ALA A 352 2.55 27.68 29.25
C ALA A 352 1.02 27.52 29.30
N MET A 353 0.48 26.51 28.62
CA MET A 353 -0.96 26.31 28.44
C MET A 353 -1.39 24.90 28.89
N PRO A 354 -2.62 24.73 29.36
CA PRO A 354 -3.13 23.41 29.71
C PRO A 354 -3.18 22.50 28.47
N ASP A 355 -2.78 21.25 28.66
CA ASP A 355 -2.85 20.21 27.63
C ASP A 355 -4.22 19.53 27.63
N SER A 356 -4.91 19.51 28.79
CA SER A 356 -6.22 18.94 28.94
C SER A 356 -7.17 19.97 29.61
N ILE A 357 -8.32 20.17 28.99
CA ILE A 357 -9.31 21.17 29.40
C ILE A 357 -10.66 20.48 29.54
N GLU A 358 -11.27 20.65 30.70
CA GLU A 358 -12.64 20.22 30.94
C GLU A 358 -13.58 21.40 30.71
N PHE A 359 -14.60 21.19 29.92
CA PHE A 359 -15.58 22.20 29.59
C PHE A 359 -16.97 21.59 29.47
N ARG A 360 -17.97 22.43 29.56
CA ARG A 360 -19.38 22.08 29.30
C ARG A 360 -19.98 23.09 28.35
N GLN A 361 -21.00 22.67 27.60
CA GLN A 361 -21.59 23.51 26.57
C GLN A 361 -23.10 23.31 26.46
N ILE A 362 -23.78 24.33 25.95
CA ILE A 362 -25.17 24.28 25.48
C ILE A 362 -25.17 24.82 24.05
N GLN A 363 -25.57 23.99 23.10
CA GLN A 363 -25.79 24.42 21.73
C GLN A 363 -27.19 25.02 21.59
N VAL A 364 -27.27 26.20 21.02
CA VAL A 364 -28.51 26.95 20.82
C VAL A 364 -28.76 27.15 19.34
N VAL A 365 -29.92 26.67 18.88
CA VAL A 365 -30.40 26.87 17.50
C VAL A 365 -31.86 27.24 17.56
N ALA A 366 -32.26 28.25 16.80
CA ALA A 366 -33.66 28.66 16.66
C ALA A 366 -34.01 28.77 15.17
N GLU A 367 -35.18 29.26 14.83
CA GLU A 367 -35.68 29.32 13.44
C GLU A 367 -34.81 30.18 12.49
N ASP A 368 -34.16 31.22 13.08
CA ASP A 368 -33.24 32.09 12.36
C ASP A 368 -32.07 32.56 13.25
N ALA A 369 -31.08 33.20 12.64
CA ALA A 369 -29.86 33.62 13.34
C ALA A 369 -30.14 34.70 14.42
N GLU A 370 -31.12 35.59 14.25
CA GLU A 370 -31.48 36.64 15.20
C GLU A 370 -32.17 36.07 16.43
N LYS A 371 -33.12 35.16 16.23
CA LYS A 371 -33.77 34.40 17.30
C LYS A 371 -32.77 33.50 18.02
N THR A 372 -31.87 32.85 17.30
CA THR A 372 -30.79 32.04 17.88
C THR A 372 -29.93 32.88 18.82
N LYS A 373 -29.49 34.06 18.37
CA LYS A 373 -28.68 34.98 19.15
C LYS A 373 -29.43 35.47 20.41
N THR A 374 -30.68 35.91 20.24
CA THR A 374 -31.51 36.41 21.34
C THR A 374 -31.73 35.34 22.42
N LEU A 375 -32.00 34.11 21.99
CA LEU A 375 -32.16 32.97 22.89
C LEU A 375 -30.85 32.63 23.61
N ALA A 376 -29.73 32.61 22.88
CA ALA A 376 -28.41 32.35 23.44
C ALA A 376 -27.97 33.42 24.45
N ASP A 377 -28.25 34.70 24.15
CA ASP A 377 -27.98 35.80 25.08
C ASP A 377 -28.82 35.68 26.36
N SER A 378 -30.08 35.26 26.25
CA SER A 378 -30.93 34.97 27.41
C SER A 378 -30.38 33.84 28.27
N ILE A 379 -29.95 32.72 27.65
CA ILE A 379 -29.36 31.57 28.34
C ILE A 379 -28.04 31.97 29.01
N TYR A 380 -27.18 32.69 28.30
CA TYR A 380 -25.91 33.21 28.81
C TYR A 380 -26.13 34.07 30.05
N ASN A 381 -27.05 35.04 29.98
CA ASN A 381 -27.35 35.95 31.10
C ASN A 381 -27.95 35.21 32.29
N ALA A 382 -28.82 34.22 32.07
CA ALA A 382 -29.39 33.40 33.15
C ALA A 382 -28.28 32.64 33.90
N ILE A 383 -27.38 31.99 33.19
CA ILE A 383 -26.26 31.24 33.79
C ILE A 383 -25.30 32.21 34.49
N LYS A 384 -24.98 33.35 33.89
CA LYS A 384 -24.14 34.40 34.48
C LYS A 384 -24.74 34.99 35.73
N GLY A 385 -26.07 35.03 35.79
CA GLY A 385 -26.86 35.46 36.97
C GLY A 385 -27.00 34.40 38.06
N GLY A 386 -26.35 33.22 37.90
CA GLY A 386 -26.31 32.16 38.92
C GLY A 386 -27.25 30.99 38.71
N ALA A 387 -27.94 30.89 37.57
CA ALA A 387 -28.71 29.70 37.23
C ALA A 387 -27.79 28.48 37.02
N SER A 388 -28.24 27.31 37.47
CA SER A 388 -27.50 26.06 37.29
C SER A 388 -27.33 25.73 35.82
N PHE A 389 -26.09 25.59 35.35
CA PHE A 389 -25.77 25.24 33.95
C PHE A 389 -26.47 23.95 33.51
N ALA A 390 -26.42 22.90 34.33
CA ALA A 390 -27.04 21.61 34.04
C ALA A 390 -28.57 21.69 33.95
N GLU A 391 -29.21 22.46 34.85
CA GLU A 391 -30.68 22.63 34.82
C GLU A 391 -31.11 23.45 33.58
N VAL A 392 -30.35 24.46 33.23
CA VAL A 392 -30.60 25.23 31.99
C VAL A 392 -30.41 24.33 30.77
N ALA A 393 -29.33 23.54 30.70
CA ALA A 393 -29.10 22.60 29.61
C ALA A 393 -30.26 21.61 29.41
N LYS A 394 -30.75 21.03 30.51
CA LYS A 394 -31.89 20.10 30.49
C LYS A 394 -33.18 20.71 29.91
N LYS A 395 -33.44 22.01 30.10
CA LYS A 395 -34.60 22.71 29.50
C LYS A 395 -34.53 22.71 27.96
N TYR A 396 -33.33 22.60 27.40
CA TYR A 396 -33.07 22.54 25.95
C TYR A 396 -32.71 21.12 25.46
N GLY A 397 -33.01 20.08 26.25
CA GLY A 397 -32.81 18.68 25.88
C GLY A 397 -31.35 18.23 25.86
N GLN A 398 -30.46 18.97 26.56
CA GLN A 398 -29.03 18.67 26.61
C GLN A 398 -28.61 18.32 28.04
N THR A 399 -27.52 17.54 28.16
CA THR A 399 -27.06 17.09 29.50
C THR A 399 -26.37 18.20 30.29
N GLY A 400 -25.63 19.07 29.60
CA GLY A 400 -24.76 20.09 30.23
C GLY A 400 -23.64 19.49 31.09
N GLU A 401 -23.35 18.20 30.92
CA GLU A 401 -22.28 17.53 31.65
C GLU A 401 -20.91 17.94 31.11
N PRO A 402 -19.89 18.06 31.98
CA PRO A 402 -18.55 18.38 31.58
C PRO A 402 -17.92 17.27 30.74
N THR A 403 -17.13 17.65 29.73
CA THR A 403 -16.33 16.77 28.91
C THR A 403 -14.89 17.25 28.80
N TRP A 404 -13.94 16.36 28.54
CA TRP A 404 -12.53 16.69 28.40
C TRP A 404 -12.11 16.77 26.94
N ILE A 405 -11.29 17.77 26.59
CA ILE A 405 -10.53 17.84 25.34
C ILE A 405 -9.05 17.97 25.68
N SER A 406 -8.22 17.31 24.91
CA SER A 406 -6.77 17.42 24.98
C SER A 406 -6.18 17.94 23.68
N SER A 407 -4.93 18.38 23.72
CA SER A 407 -4.19 18.79 22.52
C SER A 407 -4.23 17.75 21.41
N ALA A 408 -4.14 16.46 21.74
CA ALA A 408 -4.21 15.36 20.78
C ALA A 408 -5.54 15.29 20.00
N ASN A 409 -6.61 15.88 20.50
CA ASN A 409 -7.91 15.87 19.82
C ASN A 409 -8.01 16.90 18.68
N TYR A 410 -7.16 17.92 18.66
CA TYR A 410 -7.25 19.01 17.66
C TYR A 410 -5.94 19.36 16.97
N GLU A 411 -4.78 19.11 17.58
CA GLU A 411 -3.49 19.56 17.02
C GLU A 411 -3.09 18.84 15.72
N GLY A 412 -3.63 17.65 15.42
CA GLY A 412 -3.38 16.90 14.18
C GLY A 412 -4.37 17.17 13.05
N ALA A 413 -5.37 18.02 13.27
CA ALA A 413 -6.42 18.31 12.29
C ALA A 413 -6.22 19.68 11.64
N GLN A 414 -6.64 19.79 10.38
CA GLN A 414 -6.78 21.10 9.74
C GLN A 414 -8.02 21.79 10.33
N ILE A 415 -7.82 22.88 11.07
CA ILE A 415 -8.87 23.61 11.77
C ILE A 415 -8.98 25.01 11.18
N ASP A 416 -10.17 25.35 10.70
CA ASP A 416 -10.50 26.65 10.13
C ASP A 416 -11.91 27.10 10.55
N GLY A 417 -12.31 28.28 10.13
CA GLY A 417 -13.66 28.81 10.28
C GLY A 417 -14.20 28.76 11.71
N ASP A 418 -15.39 28.16 11.88
CA ASP A 418 -16.08 28.09 13.17
C ASP A 418 -15.42 27.09 14.13
N ASN A 419 -14.78 26.04 13.61
CA ASN A 419 -13.98 25.11 14.41
C ASN A 419 -12.77 25.81 15.05
N LEU A 420 -12.11 26.71 14.30
CA LEU A 420 -11.01 27.50 14.84
C LEU A 420 -11.49 28.44 15.96
N LYS A 421 -12.62 29.13 15.77
CA LYS A 421 -13.22 29.97 16.81
C LYS A 421 -13.56 29.17 18.07
N TYR A 422 -14.14 27.98 17.88
CA TYR A 422 -14.50 27.09 18.98
C TYR A 422 -13.27 26.60 19.76
N ILE A 423 -12.28 26.06 19.11
CA ILE A 423 -11.06 25.56 19.76
C ILE A 423 -10.29 26.73 20.43
N THR A 424 -10.23 27.88 19.77
CA THR A 424 -9.61 29.08 20.36
C THR A 424 -10.33 29.47 21.64
N ALA A 425 -11.66 29.49 21.64
CA ALA A 425 -12.43 29.82 22.86
C ALA A 425 -12.19 28.80 23.98
N VAL A 426 -12.26 27.48 23.70
CA VAL A 426 -11.99 26.43 24.69
C VAL A 426 -10.60 26.55 25.30
N THR A 427 -9.59 26.85 24.49
CA THR A 427 -8.18 26.86 24.91
C THR A 427 -7.76 28.16 25.63
N THR A 428 -8.42 29.29 25.34
CA THR A 428 -8.05 30.60 25.88
C THR A 428 -8.90 31.02 27.09
N LEU A 429 -10.19 30.59 27.20
CA LEU A 429 -11.04 30.93 28.35
C LEU A 429 -10.40 30.55 29.67
N GLY A 430 -10.59 31.42 30.69
CA GLY A 430 -10.20 31.15 32.07
C GLY A 430 -11.03 30.03 32.72
N GLN A 431 -10.52 29.46 33.82
CA GLN A 431 -11.30 28.49 34.58
C GLN A 431 -12.57 29.15 35.18
N ASN A 432 -13.69 28.51 35.03
CA ASN A 432 -15.05 29.00 35.38
C ASN A 432 -15.54 30.17 34.51
N GLU A 433 -14.80 30.56 33.50
CA GLU A 433 -15.23 31.59 32.56
C GLU A 433 -16.30 31.05 31.60
N LEU A 434 -17.30 31.90 31.32
CA LEU A 434 -18.45 31.61 30.47
C LEU A 434 -18.44 32.51 29.25
N THR A 435 -18.71 31.97 28.08
CA THR A 435 -18.86 32.74 26.85
C THR A 435 -20.07 32.32 26.02
N ASN A 436 -20.60 33.23 25.21
CA ASN A 436 -21.59 32.97 24.18
C ASN A 436 -20.89 33.11 22.83
N LEU A 437 -20.64 31.99 22.16
CA LEU A 437 -19.87 31.90 20.93
C LEU A 437 -20.80 31.69 19.72
N ALA A 438 -20.82 32.64 18.79
CA ALA A 438 -21.56 32.52 17.54
C ALA A 438 -20.80 31.69 16.53
N LEU A 439 -21.41 30.60 16.05
CA LEU A 439 -20.85 29.63 15.10
C LEU A 439 -21.86 29.38 13.98
N GLY A 440 -21.70 30.03 12.85
CA GLY A 440 -22.63 29.93 11.72
C GLY A 440 -24.08 30.23 12.09
N GLN A 441 -24.94 29.23 11.97
CA GLN A 441 -26.37 29.32 12.30
C GLN A 441 -26.68 29.00 13.78
N ALA A 442 -25.68 28.58 14.56
CA ALA A 442 -25.82 28.19 15.95
C ALA A 442 -25.02 29.13 16.88
N ASN A 443 -25.45 29.21 18.16
CA ASN A 443 -24.63 29.74 19.22
C ASN A 443 -24.27 28.62 20.20
N VAL A 444 -23.08 28.70 20.81
CA VAL A 444 -22.64 27.77 21.84
C VAL A 444 -22.33 28.55 23.11
N ILE A 445 -23.08 28.26 24.20
CA ILE A 445 -22.75 28.74 25.53
C ILE A 445 -21.72 27.78 26.10
N LEU A 446 -20.49 28.25 26.25
CA LEU A 446 -19.34 27.46 26.63
C LEU A 446 -18.81 27.90 27.99
N GLN A 447 -18.51 26.95 28.88
CA GLN A 447 -17.84 27.21 30.16
C GLN A 447 -16.69 26.22 30.37
N VAL A 448 -15.51 26.73 30.65
CA VAL A 448 -14.37 25.91 31.07
C VAL A 448 -14.46 25.64 32.56
N THR A 449 -14.49 24.36 32.96
CA THR A 449 -14.67 23.95 34.35
C THR A 449 -13.36 23.59 35.04
N ASN A 450 -12.42 23.00 34.30
CA ASN A 450 -11.12 22.58 34.86
C ASN A 450 -10.00 22.60 33.79
N LYS A 451 -8.76 22.72 34.25
CA LYS A 451 -7.56 22.73 33.39
C LYS A 451 -6.46 21.89 34.05
N LYS A 452 -5.80 21.01 33.27
CA LYS A 452 -4.75 20.11 33.78
C LYS A 452 -3.58 20.03 32.82
N ALA A 453 -2.46 19.54 33.33
CA ALA A 453 -1.27 19.17 32.57
C ALA A 453 -0.72 20.36 31.72
N VAL A 454 -0.25 21.40 32.40
CA VAL A 454 0.36 22.58 31.74
C VAL A 454 1.62 22.14 30.98
N LYS A 455 1.69 22.55 29.70
CA LYS A 455 2.83 22.31 28.80
C LYS A 455 3.21 23.61 28.09
N ASP A 456 4.46 23.72 27.72
CA ASP A 456 4.89 24.78 26.82
C ASP A 456 4.31 24.52 25.43
N LYS A 457 3.61 25.50 24.91
CA LYS A 457 3.05 25.50 23.57
C LYS A 457 3.56 26.68 22.78
N TYR A 458 3.62 26.50 21.48
CA TYR A 458 4.26 27.43 20.55
C TYR A 458 3.28 27.83 19.45
N LYS A 459 3.30 29.09 19.08
CA LYS A 459 2.66 29.61 17.88
C LYS A 459 3.77 29.89 16.87
N VAL A 460 3.75 29.17 15.73
CA VAL A 460 4.81 29.19 14.72
C VAL A 460 4.20 29.35 13.34
N ALA A 461 4.70 30.31 12.56
CA ALA A 461 4.39 30.43 11.15
C ALA A 461 5.51 29.75 10.34
N VAL A 462 5.17 28.77 9.53
CA VAL A 462 6.11 27.96 8.75
C VAL A 462 5.85 28.17 7.27
N ILE A 463 6.90 28.48 6.51
CA ILE A 463 6.91 28.42 5.05
C ILE A 463 7.67 27.16 4.67
N LYS A 464 7.01 26.23 4.00
CA LYS A 464 7.57 24.96 3.57
C LYS A 464 7.31 24.80 2.08
N ARG A 465 8.37 24.83 1.28
CA ARG A 465 8.28 24.71 -0.18
C ARG A 465 9.02 23.47 -0.66
N PRO A 466 8.38 22.60 -1.44
CA PRO A 466 9.04 21.46 -2.06
C PRO A 466 10.07 21.93 -3.09
N VAL A 467 11.17 21.19 -3.20
CA VAL A 467 12.20 21.43 -4.22
C VAL A 467 11.82 20.64 -5.46
N GLU A 468 11.05 21.27 -6.34
CA GLU A 468 10.51 20.66 -7.56
C GLU A 468 11.30 21.13 -8.80
N PHE A 469 11.21 20.35 -9.87
CA PHE A 469 11.76 20.73 -11.16
C PHE A 469 10.79 21.66 -11.92
N SER A 470 11.36 22.57 -12.72
CA SER A 470 10.59 23.43 -13.61
C SER A 470 10.17 22.69 -14.90
N LYS A 471 9.24 23.29 -15.64
CA LYS A 471 8.84 22.80 -16.97
C LYS A 471 10.03 22.79 -17.94
N GLU A 472 10.92 23.75 -17.83
CA GLU A 472 12.14 23.87 -18.61
C GLU A 472 13.08 22.70 -18.34
N THR A 473 13.29 22.36 -17.07
CA THR A 473 14.11 21.20 -16.65
C THR A 473 13.51 19.90 -17.18
N TYR A 474 12.18 19.72 -17.02
CA TYR A 474 11.49 18.54 -17.56
C TYR A 474 11.61 18.46 -19.08
N SER A 475 11.32 19.55 -19.80
CA SER A 475 11.37 19.56 -21.26
C SER A 475 12.76 19.27 -21.80
N LYS A 476 13.81 19.75 -21.12
CA LYS A 476 15.20 19.45 -21.48
C LYS A 476 15.47 17.95 -21.32
N ALA A 477 15.16 17.38 -20.16
CA ALA A 477 15.37 15.96 -19.89
C ALA A 477 14.56 15.08 -20.87
N TYR A 478 13.31 15.46 -21.15
CA TYR A 478 12.44 14.77 -22.11
C TYR A 478 13.05 14.77 -23.53
N ASN A 479 13.51 15.92 -23.99
CA ASN A 479 14.09 16.05 -25.32
C ASN A 479 15.39 15.25 -25.45
N GLU A 480 16.27 15.32 -24.47
CA GLU A 480 17.54 14.57 -24.45
C GLU A 480 17.28 13.07 -24.46
N PHE A 481 16.36 12.60 -23.62
CA PHE A 481 16.02 11.18 -23.54
C PHE A 481 15.28 10.68 -24.79
N SER A 482 14.37 11.48 -25.36
CA SER A 482 13.69 11.17 -26.62
C SER A 482 14.67 11.05 -27.79
N GLN A 483 15.67 11.94 -27.89
CA GLN A 483 16.72 11.86 -28.89
C GLN A 483 17.58 10.61 -28.73
N PHE A 484 17.91 10.26 -27.47
CA PHE A 484 18.62 9.01 -27.18
C PHE A 484 17.84 7.79 -27.67
N ILE A 485 16.55 7.69 -27.37
CA ILE A 485 15.69 6.58 -27.79
C ILE A 485 15.61 6.50 -29.32
N ALA A 486 15.40 7.64 -29.99
CA ALA A 486 15.32 7.69 -31.44
C ALA A 486 16.60 7.21 -32.14
N ALA A 487 17.77 7.53 -31.58
CA ALA A 487 19.06 7.08 -32.08
C ALA A 487 19.32 5.59 -31.76
N ASN A 488 18.75 5.07 -30.68
CA ASN A 488 19.02 3.73 -30.15
C ASN A 488 17.75 2.83 -30.18
N ASN A 489 17.13 2.75 -31.36
CA ASN A 489 15.86 2.07 -31.60
C ASN A 489 15.91 0.53 -31.64
N THR A 490 17.04 -0.06 -31.29
CA THR A 490 17.22 -1.53 -31.12
C THR A 490 17.87 -1.79 -29.77
N LEU A 491 17.54 -2.94 -29.16
CA LEU A 491 18.10 -3.32 -27.87
C LEU A 491 19.64 -3.35 -27.86
N GLU A 492 20.24 -3.82 -28.93
CA GLU A 492 21.71 -3.87 -29.10
C GLU A 492 22.33 -2.46 -29.00
N LYS A 493 21.77 -1.49 -29.74
CA LYS A 493 22.21 -0.09 -29.69
C LYS A 493 21.98 0.54 -28.34
N MET A 494 20.80 0.29 -27.75
CA MET A 494 20.46 0.82 -26.42
C MET A 494 21.46 0.32 -25.37
N ILE A 495 21.80 -0.97 -25.38
CA ILE A 495 22.80 -1.54 -24.48
C ILE A 495 24.18 -0.92 -24.70
N ALA A 496 24.60 -0.80 -25.98
CA ALA A 496 25.94 -0.31 -26.32
C ALA A 496 26.17 1.16 -25.93
N ASN A 497 25.12 2.00 -26.00
CA ASN A 497 25.26 3.46 -25.90
C ASN A 497 24.66 4.06 -24.62
N ALA A 498 24.00 3.28 -23.76
CA ALA A 498 23.33 3.80 -22.56
C ALA A 498 24.33 4.43 -21.57
N GLU A 499 25.41 3.73 -21.26
CA GLU A 499 26.40 4.17 -20.28
C GLU A 499 27.15 5.43 -20.76
N ASP A 500 27.56 5.45 -22.02
CA ASP A 500 28.24 6.61 -22.63
C ASP A 500 27.35 7.86 -22.67
N ALA A 501 26.02 7.65 -22.79
CA ALA A 501 25.03 8.72 -22.71
C ALA A 501 24.65 9.12 -21.26
N GLY A 502 25.23 8.48 -20.26
CA GLY A 502 24.96 8.74 -18.85
C GLY A 502 23.70 8.07 -18.30
N TYR A 503 23.12 7.12 -19.04
CA TYR A 503 21.93 6.39 -18.60
C TYR A 503 22.29 5.05 -17.98
N LYS A 504 21.62 4.73 -16.86
CA LYS A 504 21.76 3.44 -16.19
C LYS A 504 20.82 2.42 -16.82
N LEU A 505 21.38 1.37 -17.38
CA LEU A 505 20.62 0.23 -17.88
C LEU A 505 20.32 -0.74 -16.73
N LEU A 506 19.05 -1.08 -16.57
CA LEU A 506 18.54 -1.99 -15.55
C LEU A 506 18.01 -3.27 -16.20
N ASP A 507 18.14 -4.39 -15.50
CA ASP A 507 17.67 -5.70 -15.92
C ASP A 507 16.47 -6.16 -15.10
N ARG A 508 15.46 -6.73 -15.77
CA ARG A 508 14.36 -7.42 -15.13
C ARG A 508 14.13 -8.76 -15.81
N ALA A 509 14.51 -9.83 -15.13
CA ALA A 509 14.20 -11.19 -15.58
C ALA A 509 12.81 -11.61 -15.08
N ASP A 510 12.20 -12.55 -15.80
CA ASP A 510 10.94 -13.19 -15.45
C ASP A 510 9.81 -12.20 -15.16
N LEU A 511 9.64 -11.20 -16.03
CA LEU A 511 8.51 -10.30 -15.97
C LEU A 511 7.24 -11.06 -16.37
N TYR A 512 6.18 -10.94 -15.55
CA TYR A 512 4.88 -11.58 -15.77
C TYR A 512 3.87 -10.57 -16.32
N SER A 513 2.97 -11.01 -17.19
CA SER A 513 1.87 -10.17 -17.71
C SER A 513 0.87 -9.74 -16.63
N SER A 514 0.82 -10.48 -15.54
CA SER A 514 -0.02 -10.19 -14.38
C SER A 514 0.59 -9.17 -13.40
N GLU A 515 1.82 -8.70 -13.63
CA GLU A 515 2.42 -7.65 -12.82
C GLU A 515 1.73 -6.30 -13.06
N HIS A 516 1.79 -5.39 -12.09
CA HIS A 516 1.14 -4.09 -12.17
C HIS A 516 2.04 -3.00 -12.75
N GLY A 517 3.32 -3.30 -12.97
CA GLY A 517 4.31 -2.36 -13.49
C GLY A 517 5.69 -2.95 -13.61
N ILE A 518 6.62 -2.14 -14.05
CA ILE A 518 8.02 -2.51 -14.29
C ILE A 518 8.89 -1.91 -13.18
N GLY A 519 9.70 -2.75 -12.53
CA GLY A 519 10.71 -2.31 -11.56
C GLY A 519 10.17 -1.57 -10.32
N GLY A 520 8.88 -1.73 -9.98
CA GLY A 520 8.24 -1.00 -8.89
C GLY A 520 7.92 0.47 -9.23
N ILE A 521 8.09 0.87 -10.49
CA ILE A 521 7.81 2.24 -10.95
C ILE A 521 6.30 2.36 -11.22
N ARG A 522 5.66 3.35 -10.62
CA ARG A 522 4.24 3.66 -10.82
C ARG A 522 3.96 4.10 -12.26
N GLY A 523 2.76 3.84 -12.76
CA GLY A 523 2.32 4.31 -14.07
C GLY A 523 2.97 3.57 -15.27
N THR A 524 3.59 2.39 -15.08
CA THR A 524 4.30 1.66 -16.15
C THR A 524 3.50 0.51 -16.76
N LYS A 525 2.17 0.48 -16.56
CA LYS A 525 1.30 -0.58 -17.07
C LYS A 525 1.28 -0.66 -18.59
N ASP A 526 1.30 0.48 -19.28
CA ASP A 526 1.34 0.51 -20.75
C ASP A 526 2.69 0.01 -21.29
N ALA A 527 3.79 0.33 -20.63
CA ALA A 527 5.10 -0.21 -20.94
C ALA A 527 5.16 -1.74 -20.72
N LEU A 528 4.53 -2.22 -19.66
CA LEU A 528 4.39 -3.66 -19.40
C LEU A 528 3.59 -4.34 -20.53
N LYS A 529 2.43 -3.78 -20.89
CA LYS A 529 1.61 -4.30 -21.99
C LYS A 529 2.39 -4.36 -23.30
N TRP A 530 3.06 -3.27 -23.64
CA TRP A 530 3.92 -3.23 -24.83
C TRP A 530 5.01 -4.32 -24.78
N ALA A 531 5.66 -4.55 -23.64
CA ALA A 531 6.68 -5.56 -23.49
C ALA A 531 6.17 -6.98 -23.80
N PHE A 532 4.87 -7.26 -23.61
CA PHE A 532 4.25 -8.55 -23.95
C PHE A 532 3.76 -8.63 -25.41
N GLU A 533 3.60 -7.50 -26.10
CA GLU A 533 3.25 -7.45 -27.53
C GLU A 533 4.49 -7.42 -28.43
N ALA A 534 5.62 -6.91 -27.93
CA ALA A 534 6.86 -6.73 -28.66
C ALA A 534 7.64 -8.04 -28.87
N LYS A 535 8.53 -8.03 -29.86
CA LYS A 535 9.46 -9.13 -30.15
C LYS A 535 10.79 -8.93 -29.43
N ALA A 536 11.53 -10.01 -29.25
CA ALA A 536 12.89 -9.94 -28.73
C ALA A 536 13.78 -9.05 -29.61
N GLY A 537 14.56 -8.15 -29.00
CA GLY A 537 15.40 -7.16 -29.65
C GLY A 537 14.74 -5.81 -29.94
N GLU A 538 13.41 -5.70 -29.78
CA GLU A 538 12.69 -4.43 -29.95
C GLU A 538 12.82 -3.53 -28.72
N VAL A 539 12.76 -2.21 -28.94
CA VAL A 539 12.79 -1.15 -27.95
C VAL A 539 11.54 -0.31 -28.08
N SER A 540 10.93 0.04 -26.96
CA SER A 540 9.70 0.85 -26.90
C SER A 540 9.93 2.32 -27.25
N GLY A 541 8.84 3.06 -27.40
CA GLY A 541 8.85 4.50 -27.26
C GLY A 541 9.11 4.93 -25.80
N LEU A 542 9.16 6.24 -25.57
CA LEU A 542 9.22 6.83 -24.25
C LEU A 542 7.87 6.71 -23.56
N TYR A 543 7.87 6.29 -22.30
CA TYR A 543 6.72 6.33 -21.40
C TYR A 543 6.97 7.35 -20.29
N GLU A 544 6.02 8.24 -20.09
CA GLU A 544 5.99 9.11 -18.91
C GLU A 544 5.31 8.33 -17.76
N CYS A 545 5.92 8.31 -16.60
CA CYS A 545 5.51 7.49 -15.47
C CYS A 545 5.87 8.14 -14.11
N GLY A 546 5.74 7.41 -13.02
CA GLY A 546 5.87 7.96 -11.68
C GLY A 546 4.70 8.88 -11.35
N GLU A 547 4.99 10.01 -10.75
CA GLU A 547 4.05 11.11 -10.51
C GLU A 547 4.29 12.25 -11.52
N SER A 548 4.48 11.88 -12.80
CA SER A 548 4.92 12.75 -13.90
C SER A 548 6.36 13.30 -13.72
N ASP A 549 7.17 12.59 -12.95
CA ASP A 549 8.55 12.91 -12.64
C ASP A 549 9.55 11.91 -13.23
N ARG A 550 9.07 10.89 -13.95
CA ARG A 550 9.90 9.83 -14.50
C ARG A 550 9.59 9.53 -15.96
N MET A 551 10.60 9.05 -16.65
CA MET A 551 10.52 8.59 -18.03
C MET A 551 11.16 7.23 -18.15
N LEU A 552 10.52 6.34 -18.90
CA LEU A 552 10.92 4.94 -19.07
C LEU A 552 11.04 4.57 -20.52
N VAL A 553 12.06 3.80 -20.88
CA VAL A 553 12.14 3.04 -22.13
C VAL A 553 12.43 1.58 -21.82
N VAL A 554 11.81 0.68 -22.55
CA VAL A 554 11.90 -0.77 -22.33
C VAL A 554 12.40 -1.46 -23.60
N GLY A 555 13.34 -2.39 -23.45
CA GLY A 555 13.78 -3.28 -24.51
C GLY A 555 13.56 -4.75 -24.14
N VAL A 556 12.98 -5.55 -25.02
CA VAL A 556 12.73 -6.97 -24.78
C VAL A 556 13.99 -7.78 -25.10
N ALA A 557 14.62 -8.34 -24.08
CA ALA A 557 15.84 -9.13 -24.25
C ALA A 557 15.54 -10.56 -24.71
N SER A 558 14.54 -11.22 -24.14
CA SER A 558 14.11 -12.55 -24.56
C SER A 558 12.67 -12.84 -24.13
N ILE A 559 12.06 -13.75 -24.85
CA ILE A 559 10.73 -14.30 -24.58
C ILE A 559 10.93 -15.73 -24.10
N VAL A 560 10.40 -16.04 -22.93
CA VAL A 560 10.43 -17.38 -22.36
C VAL A 560 9.01 -17.94 -22.39
N PRO A 561 8.69 -18.85 -23.33
CA PRO A 561 7.34 -19.39 -23.48
C PRO A 561 6.97 -20.29 -22.30
N GLU A 562 5.68 -20.54 -22.15
CA GLU A 562 5.18 -21.61 -21.27
C GLU A 562 5.87 -22.94 -21.62
N GLY A 563 6.14 -23.77 -20.61
CA GLY A 563 6.78 -25.07 -20.76
C GLY A 563 8.05 -25.19 -19.93
N TYR A 564 9.11 -25.73 -20.48
CA TYR A 564 10.39 -25.88 -19.77
C TYR A 564 11.36 -24.76 -20.13
N ARG A 565 11.88 -24.10 -19.11
CA ARG A 565 12.90 -23.04 -19.30
C ARG A 565 14.12 -23.60 -20.05
N PRO A 566 14.58 -22.95 -21.11
CA PRO A 566 15.76 -23.40 -21.85
C PRO A 566 17.00 -23.53 -20.97
N LEU A 567 17.83 -24.55 -21.22
CA LEU A 567 19.09 -24.76 -20.50
C LEU A 567 19.95 -23.49 -20.41
N ALA A 568 19.98 -22.68 -21.47
CA ALA A 568 20.75 -21.44 -21.50
C ALA A 568 20.38 -20.46 -20.36
N LEU A 569 19.11 -20.40 -19.95
CA LEU A 569 18.64 -19.50 -18.90
C LEU A 569 18.88 -20.03 -17.48
N VAL A 570 19.12 -21.33 -17.33
CA VAL A 570 19.36 -21.97 -16.02
C VAL A 570 20.80 -22.48 -15.89
N LYS A 571 21.64 -22.18 -16.89
CA LYS A 571 23.00 -22.69 -17.00
C LYS A 571 23.86 -22.29 -15.81
N ASP A 572 23.80 -21.05 -15.35
CA ASP A 572 24.63 -20.54 -14.27
C ASP A 572 24.23 -21.15 -12.92
N GLN A 573 22.92 -21.30 -12.69
CA GLN A 573 22.42 -22.03 -11.52
C GLN A 573 22.90 -23.48 -11.52
N LEU A 574 22.72 -24.20 -12.61
CA LEU A 574 23.16 -25.59 -12.72
C LEU A 574 24.68 -25.72 -12.61
N ARG A 575 25.43 -24.77 -13.17
CA ARG A 575 26.89 -24.73 -13.07
C ARG A 575 27.35 -24.61 -11.62
N ALA A 576 26.73 -23.73 -10.84
CA ALA A 576 27.05 -23.56 -9.43
C ALA A 576 26.75 -24.84 -8.62
N GLU A 577 25.63 -25.50 -8.91
CA GLU A 577 25.26 -26.77 -8.28
C GLU A 577 26.24 -27.89 -8.62
N ILE A 578 26.56 -28.08 -9.91
CA ILE A 578 27.52 -29.10 -10.38
C ILE A 578 28.91 -28.84 -9.80
N LEU A 579 29.33 -27.57 -9.75
CA LEU A 579 30.62 -27.19 -9.14
C LEU A 579 30.69 -27.65 -7.67
N ARG A 580 29.63 -27.38 -6.91
CA ARG A 580 29.52 -27.81 -5.51
C ARG A 580 29.57 -29.34 -5.40
N ASP A 581 28.77 -30.04 -6.21
CA ASP A 581 28.68 -31.50 -6.16
C ASP A 581 30.03 -32.16 -6.52
N LYS A 582 30.73 -31.68 -7.54
CA LYS A 582 32.07 -32.19 -7.91
C LYS A 582 33.14 -31.88 -6.86
N LYS A 583 33.06 -30.73 -6.16
CA LYS A 583 33.91 -30.44 -5.02
C LYS A 583 33.63 -31.40 -3.87
N ALA A 584 32.36 -31.67 -3.58
CA ALA A 584 31.96 -32.64 -2.58
C ALA A 584 32.49 -34.04 -2.92
N GLU A 585 32.35 -34.50 -4.16
CA GLU A 585 32.89 -35.79 -4.61
C GLU A 585 34.41 -35.89 -4.42
N LYS A 586 35.14 -34.82 -4.75
CA LYS A 586 36.57 -34.76 -4.57
C LYS A 586 36.97 -34.83 -3.10
N ILE A 587 36.36 -34.03 -2.25
CA ILE A 587 36.60 -34.04 -0.80
C ILE A 587 36.27 -35.41 -0.22
N MET A 588 35.16 -36.03 -0.61
CA MET A 588 34.79 -37.37 -0.19
C MET A 588 35.79 -38.44 -0.64
N ALA A 589 36.35 -38.32 -1.85
CA ALA A 589 37.39 -39.21 -2.32
C ALA A 589 38.71 -39.06 -1.50
N ASP A 590 39.07 -37.80 -1.21
CA ASP A 590 40.28 -37.51 -0.39
C ASP A 590 40.11 -38.02 1.05
N MET A 591 38.92 -37.86 1.65
CA MET A 591 38.59 -38.40 2.98
C MET A 591 38.64 -39.92 3.01
N LYS A 592 38.11 -40.58 1.97
CA LYS A 592 38.19 -42.06 1.86
C LYS A 592 39.62 -42.54 1.67
N ALA A 593 40.43 -41.85 0.85
CA ALA A 593 41.82 -42.19 0.61
C ALA A 593 42.68 -42.03 1.86
N ALA A 594 42.33 -41.11 2.75
CA ALA A 594 43.01 -40.90 4.03
C ALA A 594 42.82 -42.06 5.03
N ASN A 595 41.84 -42.96 4.80
CA ASN A 595 41.50 -44.09 5.69
C ASN A 595 41.38 -43.70 7.14
N ALA A 596 40.87 -42.51 7.45
CA ALA A 596 40.71 -42.01 8.82
C ALA A 596 39.64 -42.84 9.56
N THR A 597 40.01 -43.29 10.76
CA THR A 597 39.18 -44.14 11.63
C THR A 597 38.81 -43.45 12.94
N SER A 598 39.31 -42.24 13.18
CA SER A 598 39.06 -41.48 14.39
C SER A 598 38.77 -40.00 14.07
N PHE A 599 38.05 -39.33 14.99
CA PHE A 599 37.77 -37.90 14.92
C PHE A 599 39.06 -37.07 14.81
N GLU A 600 40.10 -37.38 15.57
CA GLU A 600 41.37 -36.65 15.54
C GLU A 600 42.07 -36.76 14.17
N GLN A 601 41.93 -37.86 13.47
CA GLN A 601 42.48 -38.01 12.13
C GLN A 601 41.74 -37.12 11.13
N TYR A 602 40.41 -37.05 11.19
CA TYR A 602 39.62 -36.14 10.33
C TYR A 602 39.88 -34.67 10.63
N LYS A 603 40.00 -34.32 11.93
CA LYS A 603 40.30 -32.94 12.36
C LYS A 603 41.66 -32.45 11.85
N ASN A 604 42.63 -33.33 11.75
CA ASN A 604 43.99 -33.03 11.29
C ASN A 604 44.17 -33.16 9.76
N MET A 605 43.10 -33.41 8.99
CA MET A 605 43.16 -33.37 7.53
C MET A 605 43.39 -31.94 7.02
N ALA A 606 44.00 -31.84 5.83
CA ALA A 606 44.25 -30.56 5.19
C ALA A 606 42.93 -29.78 4.99
N ASN A 607 42.94 -28.52 5.39
CA ASN A 607 41.80 -27.61 5.33
C ASN A 607 40.58 -28.01 6.18
N ALA A 608 40.72 -29.00 7.07
CA ALA A 608 39.63 -29.36 7.95
C ALA A 608 39.43 -28.27 9.04
N VAL A 609 38.17 -27.96 9.31
CA VAL A 609 37.74 -27.19 10.47
C VAL A 609 36.99 -28.10 11.42
N SER A 610 37.16 -27.89 12.71
CA SER A 610 36.45 -28.68 13.72
C SER A 610 35.59 -27.80 14.62
N ASP A 611 34.48 -28.34 15.06
CA ASP A 611 33.54 -27.64 15.93
C ASP A 611 32.91 -28.60 16.94
N SER A 612 32.36 -28.03 18.02
CA SER A 612 31.54 -28.72 19.00
C SER A 612 30.18 -28.05 19.04
N VAL A 613 29.16 -28.75 18.55
CA VAL A 613 27.78 -28.25 18.49
C VAL A 613 26.96 -28.97 19.55
N LYS A 614 26.34 -28.21 20.44
CA LYS A 614 25.54 -28.74 21.55
C LYS A 614 24.06 -28.56 21.28
N HIS A 615 23.27 -29.40 21.95
CA HIS A 615 21.81 -29.35 21.92
C HIS A 615 21.22 -29.46 20.51
N VAL A 616 21.83 -30.27 19.65
CA VAL A 616 21.32 -30.55 18.30
C VAL A 616 20.07 -31.42 18.40
N THR A 617 18.99 -31.00 17.76
CA THR A 617 17.72 -31.74 17.69
C THR A 617 17.40 -32.12 16.24
N PHE A 618 16.55 -33.10 16.06
CA PHE A 618 16.06 -33.45 14.70
C PHE A 618 15.14 -32.40 14.13
N SER A 619 14.32 -31.72 14.96
CA SER A 619 13.29 -30.76 14.54
C SER A 619 13.83 -29.43 14.02
N ALA A 620 15.08 -29.09 14.31
CA ALA A 620 15.71 -27.85 13.90
C ALA A 620 17.06 -28.06 13.22
N PRO A 621 17.36 -27.34 12.11
CA PRO A 621 18.68 -27.41 11.49
C PRO A 621 19.79 -27.03 12.48
N ALA A 622 20.81 -27.88 12.61
CA ALA A 622 21.95 -27.60 13.47
C ALA A 622 22.77 -26.43 12.88
N TYR A 623 22.90 -25.33 13.64
CA TYR A 623 23.81 -24.25 13.28
C TYR A 623 25.23 -24.63 13.66
N ILE A 624 26.15 -24.58 12.69
CA ILE A 624 27.55 -24.95 12.85
C ILE A 624 28.39 -23.67 12.75
N PRO A 625 28.89 -23.14 13.88
CA PRO A 625 29.64 -21.88 13.90
C PRO A 625 30.87 -21.87 12.99
N ALA A 626 31.62 -22.96 12.95
CA ALA A 626 32.83 -23.11 12.11
C ALA A 626 32.52 -23.02 10.61
N LEU A 627 31.31 -23.40 10.19
CA LEU A 627 30.83 -23.32 8.80
C LEU A 627 29.96 -22.09 8.56
N ARG A 628 29.51 -21.39 9.59
CA ARG A 628 28.54 -20.28 9.54
C ARG A 628 27.25 -20.63 8.78
N SER A 629 26.82 -21.88 8.90
CA SER A 629 25.62 -22.39 8.20
C SER A 629 24.79 -23.28 9.11
N SER A 630 23.50 -23.38 8.78
CA SER A 630 22.57 -24.31 9.40
C SER A 630 22.40 -25.53 8.51
N GLU A 631 22.68 -26.72 9.04
CA GLU A 631 22.74 -27.95 8.27
C GLU A 631 21.71 -28.97 8.77
N PRO A 632 20.57 -29.12 8.09
CA PRO A 632 19.52 -30.06 8.49
C PRO A 632 19.97 -31.52 8.54
N LEU A 633 20.85 -31.91 7.61
CA LEU A 633 21.37 -33.28 7.55
C LEU A 633 22.18 -33.65 8.77
N VAL A 634 22.85 -32.68 9.41
CA VAL A 634 23.63 -32.93 10.63
C VAL A 634 22.69 -33.34 11.77
N GLY A 635 21.57 -32.63 11.94
CA GLY A 635 20.55 -33.02 12.93
C GLY A 635 19.95 -34.42 12.67
N ALA A 636 19.66 -34.72 11.39
CA ALA A 636 19.13 -36.01 10.98
C ALA A 636 20.13 -37.17 11.26
N TYR A 637 21.40 -36.96 10.97
CA TYR A 637 22.44 -37.97 11.30
C TYR A 637 22.65 -38.10 12.82
N ALA A 638 22.58 -37.00 13.55
CA ALA A 638 22.73 -37.00 15.00
C ALA A 638 21.65 -37.83 15.70
N SER A 639 20.42 -37.77 15.21
CA SER A 639 19.27 -38.50 15.81
C SER A 639 19.38 -40.02 15.68
N ILE A 640 20.11 -40.53 14.69
CA ILE A 640 20.29 -41.98 14.47
C ILE A 640 21.71 -42.48 14.82
N ALA A 641 22.62 -41.58 15.17
CA ALA A 641 24.00 -41.94 15.47
C ALA A 641 24.12 -42.64 16.83
N GLU A 642 24.97 -43.68 16.89
CA GLU A 642 25.31 -44.30 18.17
C GLU A 642 26.30 -43.40 18.94
N VAL A 643 26.08 -43.29 20.25
CA VAL A 643 26.94 -42.48 21.13
C VAL A 643 28.40 -42.95 21.06
N ASN A 644 29.34 -42.01 20.96
CA ASN A 644 30.79 -42.23 20.85
C ASN A 644 31.22 -43.02 19.59
N LYS A 645 30.36 -43.12 18.57
CA LYS A 645 30.74 -43.68 17.27
C LYS A 645 30.96 -42.59 16.22
N LEU A 646 31.99 -42.80 15.41
CA LEU A 646 32.30 -41.97 14.26
C LEU A 646 31.34 -42.31 13.12
N SER A 647 30.67 -41.29 12.52
CA SER A 647 29.89 -41.48 11.30
C SER A 647 30.77 -41.60 10.06
N ALA A 648 30.23 -42.15 8.99
CA ALA A 648 30.85 -41.97 7.67
C ALA A 648 30.76 -40.46 7.27
N PRO A 649 31.70 -39.97 6.44
CA PRO A 649 31.62 -38.61 5.93
C PRO A 649 30.31 -38.38 5.17
N ILE A 650 29.66 -37.25 5.42
CA ILE A 650 28.42 -36.83 4.79
C ILE A 650 28.64 -35.51 4.04
N THR A 651 27.90 -35.34 2.94
CA THR A 651 27.88 -34.07 2.22
C THR A 651 26.73 -33.22 2.77
N VAL A 652 27.03 -31.97 3.11
CA VAL A 652 26.04 -31.01 3.61
C VAL A 652 25.83 -29.89 2.59
N SER A 653 24.66 -29.26 2.62
CA SER A 653 24.33 -28.17 1.71
C SER A 653 24.94 -26.87 2.23
N TYR A 654 26.14 -26.55 1.76
CA TYR A 654 26.79 -25.29 2.04
C TYR A 654 26.21 -24.19 1.17
N THR A 655 25.19 -23.50 1.66
CA THR A 655 24.75 -22.26 1.04
C THR A 655 25.57 -21.11 1.61
N HIS A 656 26.70 -20.82 0.99
CA HIS A 656 27.35 -19.54 1.17
C HIS A 656 26.61 -18.50 0.34
N LEU A 657 25.65 -17.84 0.92
CA LEU A 657 25.29 -16.49 0.58
C LEU A 657 26.22 -15.56 1.36
N THR A 658 27.42 -15.34 0.87
CA THR A 658 28.10 -14.09 1.15
C THR A 658 27.45 -13.04 0.29
N LEU A 659 26.46 -12.35 0.84
CA LEU A 659 26.15 -11.00 0.38
C LEU A 659 27.25 -10.09 0.94
N PRO A 660 27.77 -9.16 0.10
CA PRO A 660 28.74 -8.16 0.55
C PRO A 660 28.16 -7.24 1.61
#